data_1ed5d9a90c305198b301807029a305a1
#
_entry.id   1ed5d9a90c305198b301807029a305a1
#
_cell.length_a   1.000
_cell.length_b   1.000
_cell.length_c   1.000
_cell.angle_alpha   90.00
_cell.angle_beta   90.00
_cell.angle_gamma   90.00
#
_symmetry.space_group_name_H-M   'P 1'
#
loop_
_entity.id
_entity.type
_entity.pdbx_description
1 polymer ?
#
loop_
_entity_poly.entity_id
_entity_poly.type
_entity_poly.pdbx_seq_one_letter_code
_entity_poly.pdbx_strand_id
1 'polypeptide(L)'
;MSTLIDFRDKVRTHHRTDEAEILEYLISNFGPDENMRKRIQERAIQVVREVRSASGPTLTESFLGEYGLSTDEGLALMTLAEALLRVPDNQTIDDLIEDKIGPSNWRDHIGQSESSLVNASTYALEMTRSVINKPESRGPLDALRGAIKRLGEPVIRLAVRQAMKELGNQFVLGEDMKLALKRAEKWKEKGATYSYDMLGEAAITQEGADEYFAAYADAIKEIARVAVSDDLRENPGLSIKLSALYPRYEMGQQAKAVPELAERVGELARAARDANIGLNIDAEEAYRLGLSLDMIEMVLSDPRLAGWDGFGVVVQAFGKRASFVLDWLYSLATQLDRKIMVRLVKGAYWDSEIKRAQMDGVPDFPVFTTKSATDISYICCASQLLNMTDRIYPQFATHNAHSVAAILEIAGNRQDFEFQRLHGMGETLHEALLRNEKVRSRIYAPVGKHRELLAYLVRRLLENGANSSFVNQLANHSVAAEMIATDPFETLKADQEASRSRIVKPADLYMPERLNSRGWDLANRTDMNDYVSERAPFAEKLWRSSPITVRPVTSGSAHKIFNPAFKDLQVGEVIEADEQQALDAISEARPWDAPVAEREAVLRKAADLYEQHHGEIFALLAREAGKTQFDTIAELREAVDFLRYYAKEAEKHPESKPRGLISCISPWNFPLAIFTGQVAAALAAGNGVLAKPADQTPLIAALATNLLHEAGVPLPALQLLPGAGATVGAALSGDARINGVCFTGSTATAQTIHRNIAEHGQADSLLIAETGGLNCMIADSTALPEQTVRDIITSAFQSAGQRCSALRVLYLQKDVAEPFLNMLNGAMNALEIGNPWWLSTDIGPVIDQTAHDKISKHIAAAKAEGRLLMQLETPDDGHFVGPAVIKVGGINDLEEEIFGPVLHVATFE
;
A
#
# COMPACT_ATOMS: atom_id res chain seq x y z
N MET A 1 1.21 -28.39 27.58
CA MET A 1 2.15 -27.47 26.87
C MET A 1 1.49 -26.98 25.60
N SER A 2 1.46 -25.68 25.38
CA SER A 2 0.94 -25.13 24.12
C SER A 2 1.80 -25.60 22.96
N THR A 3 1.18 -25.99 21.85
CA THR A 3 1.89 -26.41 20.65
C THR A 3 2.39 -25.19 19.87
N LEU A 4 3.33 -25.36 18.95
CA LEU A 4 3.77 -24.27 18.05
C LEU A 4 2.59 -23.67 17.26
N ILE A 5 1.60 -24.52 16.93
CA ILE A 5 0.35 -24.11 16.27
C ILE A 5 -0.45 -23.17 17.16
N ASP A 6 -0.60 -23.48 18.48
CA ASP A 6 -1.34 -22.61 19.40
C ASP A 6 -0.73 -21.21 19.49
N PHE A 7 0.60 -21.11 19.48
CA PHE A 7 1.28 -19.80 19.44
C PHE A 7 1.06 -19.05 18.11
N ARG A 8 1.06 -19.77 16.99
CA ARG A 8 0.73 -19.16 15.68
C ARG A 8 -0.71 -18.64 15.62
N ASP A 9 -1.64 -19.34 16.23
CA ASP A 9 -3.04 -18.91 16.31
C ASP A 9 -3.18 -17.65 17.17
N LYS A 10 -2.45 -17.56 18.29
CA LYS A 10 -2.38 -16.31 19.06
C LYS A 10 -1.85 -15.13 18.23
N VAL A 11 -0.78 -15.34 17.45
CA VAL A 11 -0.27 -14.29 16.53
C VAL A 11 -1.35 -13.87 15.51
N ARG A 12 -2.15 -14.81 15.01
CA ARG A 12 -3.23 -14.53 14.04
C ARG A 12 -4.38 -13.76 14.67
N THR A 13 -4.87 -14.20 15.84
CA THR A 13 -6.04 -13.61 16.49
C THR A 13 -5.81 -12.20 17.01
N HIS A 14 -4.56 -11.85 17.40
CA HIS A 14 -4.24 -10.52 17.95
C HIS A 14 -3.81 -9.48 16.90
N HIS A 15 -4.17 -9.70 15.64
CA HIS A 15 -3.78 -8.77 14.56
C HIS A 15 -4.39 -7.36 14.72
N ARG A 16 -5.66 -7.27 15.12
CA ARG A 16 -6.40 -6.01 15.29
C ARG A 16 -7.18 -5.96 16.61
N THR A 17 -6.71 -6.65 17.64
CA THR A 17 -7.28 -6.57 18.97
C THR A 17 -7.27 -5.13 19.47
N ASP A 18 -8.23 -4.76 20.30
CA ASP A 18 -8.30 -3.42 20.89
C ASP A 18 -6.99 -3.03 21.56
N GLU A 19 -6.55 -1.78 21.33
CA GLU A 19 -5.26 -1.28 21.81
C GLU A 19 -5.14 -1.30 23.34
N ALA A 20 -6.23 -0.98 24.05
CA ALA A 20 -6.23 -0.97 25.51
C ALA A 20 -6.10 -2.38 26.07
N GLU A 21 -6.76 -3.38 25.48
CA GLU A 21 -6.67 -4.78 25.87
C GLU A 21 -5.24 -5.32 25.73
N ILE A 22 -4.58 -5.04 24.61
CA ILE A 22 -3.18 -5.46 24.38
C ILE A 22 -2.23 -4.75 25.36
N LEU A 23 -2.42 -3.47 25.61
CA LEU A 23 -1.58 -2.72 26.56
C LEU A 23 -1.75 -3.24 27.99
N GLU A 24 -2.97 -3.54 28.41
CA GLU A 24 -3.24 -4.14 29.72
C GLU A 24 -2.54 -5.49 29.87
N TYR A 25 -2.63 -6.34 28.83
CA TYR A 25 -1.93 -7.63 28.78
C TYR A 25 -0.42 -7.45 28.91
N LEU A 26 0.19 -6.55 28.13
CA LEU A 26 1.63 -6.30 28.12
C LEU A 26 2.12 -5.77 29.47
N ILE A 27 1.42 -4.77 30.01
CA ILE A 27 1.80 -4.13 31.28
C ILE A 27 1.69 -5.11 32.44
N SER A 28 0.61 -5.89 32.50
CA SER A 28 0.36 -6.85 33.57
C SER A 28 1.35 -8.02 33.59
N ASN A 29 1.84 -8.45 32.42
CA ASN A 29 2.73 -9.62 32.35
C ASN A 29 4.21 -9.26 32.30
N PHE A 30 4.59 -8.10 31.72
CA PHE A 30 5.98 -7.76 31.40
C PHE A 30 6.38 -6.34 31.81
N GLY A 31 5.42 -5.52 32.27
CA GLY A 31 5.68 -4.12 32.61
C GLY A 31 6.53 -3.98 33.89
N PRO A 32 7.45 -3.00 33.94
CA PRO A 32 8.18 -2.68 35.14
C PRO A 32 7.27 -2.07 36.22
N ASP A 33 7.50 -2.42 37.49
CA ASP A 33 6.78 -1.82 38.62
C ASP A 33 7.10 -0.31 38.79
N GLU A 34 6.32 0.39 39.63
CA GLU A 34 6.47 1.83 39.82
C GLU A 34 7.87 2.23 40.32
N ASN A 35 8.48 1.44 41.21
CA ASN A 35 9.81 1.72 41.71
C ASN A 35 10.88 1.57 40.62
N MET A 36 10.75 0.56 39.79
CA MET A 36 11.62 0.36 38.66
C MET A 36 11.46 1.49 37.62
N ARG A 37 10.24 1.93 37.32
CA ARG A 37 9.99 3.07 36.42
C ARG A 37 10.66 4.35 36.91
N LYS A 38 10.63 4.64 38.23
CA LYS A 38 11.36 5.79 38.78
C LYS A 38 12.87 5.69 38.56
N ARG A 39 13.49 4.51 38.80
CA ARG A 39 14.93 4.31 38.56
C ARG A 39 15.25 4.44 37.05
N ILE A 40 14.38 3.89 36.16
CA ILE A 40 14.51 4.04 34.73
C ILE A 40 14.55 5.51 34.33
N GLN A 41 13.61 6.32 34.82
CA GLN A 41 13.54 7.74 34.54
C GLN A 41 14.76 8.50 35.06
N GLU A 42 15.22 8.24 36.26
CA GLU A 42 16.44 8.85 36.82
C GLU A 42 17.67 8.52 35.98
N ARG A 43 17.83 7.24 35.58
CA ARG A 43 18.92 6.82 34.70
C ARG A 43 18.82 7.44 33.32
N ALA A 44 17.62 7.54 32.74
CA ALA A 44 17.39 8.18 31.47
C ALA A 44 17.81 9.66 31.48
N ILE A 45 17.49 10.40 32.54
CA ILE A 45 17.91 11.80 32.73
C ILE A 45 19.44 11.89 32.76
N GLN A 46 20.11 10.97 33.47
CA GLN A 46 21.56 10.95 33.53
C GLN A 46 22.18 10.68 32.13
N VAL A 47 21.65 9.70 31.38
CA VAL A 47 22.10 9.38 30.02
C VAL A 47 21.93 10.59 29.11
N VAL A 48 20.78 11.29 29.15
CA VAL A 48 20.56 12.50 28.34
C VAL A 48 21.59 13.59 28.67
N ARG A 49 21.86 13.84 29.95
CA ARG A 49 22.85 14.83 30.40
C ARG A 49 24.25 14.45 29.95
N GLU A 50 24.63 13.18 30.07
CA GLU A 50 25.94 12.67 29.63
C GLU A 50 26.13 12.85 28.11
N VAL A 51 25.15 12.43 27.31
CA VAL A 51 25.18 12.57 25.86
C VAL A 51 25.34 14.03 25.44
N ARG A 52 24.61 14.95 26.07
CA ARG A 52 24.72 16.40 25.82
C ARG A 52 26.07 17.00 26.22
N SER A 53 26.72 16.44 27.24
CA SER A 53 28.01 16.96 27.72
C SER A 53 29.21 16.40 26.92
N ALA A 54 29.05 15.30 26.22
CA ALA A 54 30.18 14.55 25.67
C ALA A 54 30.73 15.10 24.33
N SER A 55 29.92 15.78 23.52
CA SER A 55 30.37 16.40 22.24
C SER A 55 29.26 17.26 21.64
N GLY A 56 29.62 18.20 20.76
CA GLY A 56 28.64 18.88 19.90
C GLY A 56 27.90 17.91 18.97
N PRO A 57 26.78 18.31 18.41
CA PRO A 57 25.96 17.48 17.54
C PRO A 57 26.79 16.94 16.36
N THR A 58 26.50 15.71 15.95
CA THR A 58 27.08 15.14 14.73
C THR A 58 26.66 15.98 13.51
N LEU A 59 27.38 15.82 12.40
CA LEU A 59 27.07 16.54 11.16
C LEU A 59 25.65 16.25 10.68
N THR A 60 25.17 15.03 10.86
CA THR A 60 23.79 14.59 10.57
C THR A 60 22.78 15.26 11.50
N GLU A 61 23.06 15.28 12.81
CA GLU A 61 22.19 15.93 13.80
C GLU A 61 22.12 17.45 13.57
N SER A 62 23.25 18.09 13.24
CA SER A 62 23.32 19.49 12.87
C SER A 62 22.53 19.81 11.58
N PHE A 63 22.60 18.94 10.59
CA PHE A 63 21.88 19.11 9.34
C PHE A 63 20.36 18.93 9.53
N LEU A 64 19.94 17.87 10.23
CA LEU A 64 18.53 17.59 10.54
C LEU A 64 17.94 18.63 11.50
N GLY A 65 18.75 19.20 12.38
CA GLY A 65 18.34 20.31 13.25
C GLY A 65 18.09 21.60 12.46
N GLU A 66 18.85 21.86 11.39
CA GLU A 66 18.71 23.05 10.55
C GLU A 66 17.64 22.88 9.46
N TYR A 67 17.62 21.71 8.80
CA TYR A 67 16.75 21.41 7.67
C TYR A 67 15.81 20.25 7.98
N GLY A 68 15.02 20.38 9.07
CA GLY A 68 14.01 19.39 9.41
C GLY A 68 12.86 19.34 8.38
N LEU A 69 12.13 18.23 8.35
CA LEU A 69 10.93 18.05 7.49
C LEU A 69 9.81 19.07 7.73
N SER A 70 9.89 19.80 8.82
CA SER A 70 8.94 20.87 9.16
C SER A 70 9.25 22.20 8.43
N THR A 71 10.36 22.25 7.69
CA THR A 71 10.77 23.43 6.91
C THR A 71 10.61 23.18 5.42
N ASP A 72 10.21 24.21 4.67
CA ASP A 72 10.10 24.14 3.20
C ASP A 72 11.45 23.84 2.55
N GLU A 73 12.53 24.35 3.13
CA GLU A 73 13.91 24.13 2.71
C GLU A 73 14.35 22.68 2.88
N GLY A 74 14.01 22.06 4.02
CA GLY A 74 14.27 20.66 4.29
C GLY A 74 13.56 19.75 3.29
N LEU A 75 12.28 20.02 3.03
CA LEU A 75 11.48 19.29 2.05
C LEU A 75 12.03 19.48 0.63
N ALA A 76 12.41 20.72 0.26
CA ALA A 76 13.01 21.01 -1.04
C ALA A 76 14.33 20.25 -1.26
N LEU A 77 15.21 20.21 -0.26
CA LEU A 77 16.47 19.47 -0.34
C LEU A 77 16.26 17.98 -0.47
N MET A 78 15.28 17.42 0.23
CA MET A 78 14.99 16.00 0.15
C MET A 78 14.47 15.59 -1.22
N THR A 79 13.49 16.33 -1.74
CA THR A 79 12.94 16.11 -3.08
C THR A 79 14.04 16.21 -4.15
N LEU A 80 14.92 17.20 -4.01
CA LEU A 80 16.03 17.40 -4.93
C LEU A 80 17.08 16.28 -4.81
N ALA A 81 17.38 15.81 -3.59
CA ALA A 81 18.31 14.70 -3.37
C ALA A 81 17.83 13.42 -4.04
N GLU A 82 16.53 13.13 -3.89
CA GLU A 82 15.88 12.00 -4.53
C GLU A 82 15.99 12.08 -6.06
N ALA A 83 15.54 13.19 -6.63
CA ALA A 83 15.47 13.37 -8.07
C ALA A 83 16.85 13.37 -8.75
N LEU A 84 17.83 14.08 -8.18
CA LEU A 84 19.17 14.20 -8.75
C LEU A 84 19.97 12.91 -8.81
N LEU A 85 19.66 11.95 -7.94
CA LEU A 85 20.30 10.64 -7.95
C LEU A 85 19.72 9.70 -9.01
N ARG A 86 18.56 10.03 -9.55
CA ARG A 86 17.73 9.15 -10.37
C ARG A 86 17.49 9.68 -11.78
N VAL A 87 17.26 10.99 -11.91
CA VAL A 87 16.94 11.62 -13.21
C VAL A 87 18.16 11.58 -14.14
N PRO A 88 18.04 10.97 -15.34
CA PRO A 88 19.17 10.80 -16.25
C PRO A 88 19.44 12.04 -17.12
N ASP A 89 18.42 12.86 -17.43
CA ASP A 89 18.55 13.98 -18.32
C ASP A 89 18.85 15.30 -17.60
N ASN A 90 19.68 16.12 -18.27
CA ASN A 90 20.16 17.35 -17.66
C ASN A 90 19.11 18.47 -17.62
N GLN A 91 18.15 18.46 -18.53
CA GLN A 91 17.13 19.50 -18.59
C GLN A 91 16.18 19.38 -17.40
N THR A 92 15.66 18.17 -17.15
CA THR A 92 14.81 17.91 -15.97
C THR A 92 15.54 18.21 -14.67
N ILE A 93 16.85 17.90 -14.58
CA ILE A 93 17.68 18.26 -13.40
C ILE A 93 17.71 19.76 -13.19
N ASP A 94 17.92 20.55 -14.25
CA ASP A 94 18.00 22.01 -14.18
C ASP A 94 16.65 22.60 -13.75
N ASP A 95 15.55 22.10 -14.34
CA ASP A 95 14.17 22.51 -14.00
C ASP A 95 13.84 22.20 -12.53
N LEU A 96 14.24 21.04 -12.02
CA LEU A 96 14.08 20.65 -10.61
C LEU A 96 14.90 21.54 -9.66
N ILE A 97 16.14 21.86 -10.02
CA ILE A 97 16.97 22.78 -9.23
C ILE A 97 16.32 24.15 -9.18
N GLU A 98 15.81 24.65 -10.32
CA GLU A 98 15.12 25.94 -10.37
C GLU A 98 13.83 25.93 -9.53
N ASP A 99 13.01 24.87 -9.63
CA ASP A 99 11.74 24.74 -8.91
C ASP A 99 11.92 24.59 -7.39
N LYS A 100 12.91 23.86 -6.93
CA LYS A 100 13.09 23.55 -5.50
C LYS A 100 14.00 24.52 -4.77
N ILE A 101 15.05 25.04 -5.41
CA ILE A 101 15.97 25.98 -4.76
C ILE A 101 15.51 27.42 -4.90
N GLY A 102 14.89 27.78 -6.02
CA GLY A 102 14.46 29.15 -6.32
C GLY A 102 13.49 29.77 -5.30
N PRO A 103 12.39 29.10 -4.92
CA PRO A 103 11.40 29.63 -3.97
C PRO A 103 11.86 29.66 -2.51
N SER A 104 12.75 28.75 -2.11
CA SER A 104 13.14 28.53 -0.71
C SER A 104 14.00 29.66 -0.15
N ASN A 105 13.92 29.92 1.15
CA ASN A 105 14.63 31.05 1.80
C ASN A 105 15.90 30.60 2.52
N TRP A 106 16.95 30.28 1.78
CA TRP A 106 18.23 29.82 2.33
C TRP A 106 18.98 30.86 3.17
N ARG A 107 18.65 32.15 2.99
CA ARG A 107 19.36 33.24 3.68
C ARG A 107 19.19 33.19 5.19
N ASP A 108 18.03 32.83 5.67
CA ASP A 108 17.71 32.79 7.09
C ASP A 108 18.47 31.67 7.83
N HIS A 109 18.97 30.67 7.09
CA HIS A 109 19.75 29.54 7.59
C HIS A 109 21.27 29.76 7.55
N ILE A 110 21.76 30.85 6.94
CA ILE A 110 23.20 31.14 6.86
C ILE A 110 23.79 31.43 8.24
N GLY A 111 24.74 30.59 8.67
CA GLY A 111 25.44 30.74 9.93
C GLY A 111 24.67 30.30 11.16
N GLN A 112 23.53 29.66 11.02
CA GLN A 112 22.71 29.18 12.14
C GLN A 112 23.20 27.82 12.66
N SER A 113 23.81 26.98 11.81
CA SER A 113 24.33 25.68 12.22
C SER A 113 25.68 25.80 12.92
N GLU A 114 25.92 24.97 13.93
CA GLU A 114 27.26 24.80 14.55
C GLU A 114 28.28 24.12 13.61
N SER A 115 27.79 23.47 12.53
CA SER A 115 28.62 22.83 11.53
C SER A 115 29.05 23.80 10.42
N SER A 116 30.35 23.97 10.25
CA SER A 116 30.94 24.80 9.19
C SER A 116 30.60 24.25 7.79
N LEU A 117 30.39 22.95 7.66
CA LEU A 117 30.08 22.29 6.39
C LEU A 117 28.60 22.49 6.02
N VAL A 118 27.69 22.45 6.98
CA VAL A 118 26.26 22.79 6.80
C VAL A 118 26.15 24.24 6.37
N ASN A 119 26.81 25.17 7.06
CA ASN A 119 26.82 26.60 6.71
C ASN A 119 27.40 26.85 5.31
N ALA A 120 28.47 26.16 4.90
CA ALA A 120 29.03 26.27 3.55
C ALA A 120 28.06 25.76 2.47
N SER A 121 27.32 24.66 2.74
CA SER A 121 26.30 24.13 1.85
C SER A 121 25.12 25.11 1.72
N THR A 122 24.66 25.71 2.82
CA THR A 122 23.61 26.75 2.86
C THR A 122 24.02 27.97 2.03
N TYR A 123 25.27 28.40 2.17
CA TYR A 123 25.79 29.53 1.38
C TYR A 123 25.80 29.22 -0.13
N ALA A 124 26.17 27.98 -0.51
CA ALA A 124 26.14 27.54 -1.91
C ALA A 124 24.71 27.48 -2.47
N LEU A 125 23.73 27.04 -1.68
CA LEU A 125 22.31 27.04 -2.05
C LEU A 125 21.76 28.47 -2.23
N GLU A 126 22.07 29.42 -1.32
CA GLU A 126 21.67 30.83 -1.48
C GLU A 126 22.35 31.49 -2.68
N MET A 127 23.61 31.18 -2.98
CA MET A 127 24.26 31.62 -4.20
C MET A 127 23.53 31.09 -5.44
N THR A 128 23.17 29.82 -5.45
CA THR A 128 22.39 29.18 -6.52
C THR A 128 21.06 29.89 -6.71
N ARG A 129 20.29 30.10 -5.63
CA ARG A 129 19.05 30.87 -5.62
C ARG A 129 19.21 32.27 -6.19
N SER A 130 20.25 32.99 -5.77
CA SER A 130 20.49 34.34 -6.21
C SER A 130 20.86 34.47 -7.70
N VAL A 131 21.37 33.38 -8.31
CA VAL A 131 21.58 33.29 -9.76
C VAL A 131 20.28 33.00 -10.49
N ILE A 132 19.45 32.07 -9.96
CA ILE A 132 18.16 31.65 -10.52
C ILE A 132 17.15 32.82 -10.49
N ASN A 133 16.98 33.54 -9.38
CA ASN A 133 15.91 34.51 -9.13
C ASN A 133 16.20 35.92 -9.63
N LYS A 134 17.22 36.17 -10.46
CA LYS A 134 17.41 37.48 -11.08
C LYS A 134 16.33 37.75 -12.13
N PRO A 135 15.54 38.85 -12.02
CA PRO A 135 14.47 39.13 -12.94
C PRO A 135 14.96 39.30 -14.38
N GLU A 136 14.27 38.65 -15.31
CA GLU A 136 14.49 38.82 -16.76
C GLU A 136 14.07 40.22 -17.20
N SER A 137 15.02 41.04 -17.57
CA SER A 137 14.77 42.31 -18.26
C SER A 137 14.94 42.12 -19.79
N ARG A 138 14.04 42.63 -20.59
CA ARG A 138 14.03 42.47 -22.05
C ARG A 138 15.04 43.38 -22.74
N GLY A 139 16.24 42.90 -23.10
CA GLY A 139 17.25 43.65 -23.81
C GLY A 139 18.45 42.81 -24.33
N PRO A 140 19.38 43.36 -25.12
CA PRO A 140 20.56 42.66 -25.63
C PRO A 140 21.48 42.08 -24.53
N LEU A 141 21.39 42.62 -23.31
CA LEU A 141 22.04 42.11 -22.10
C LEU A 141 21.42 40.76 -21.64
N ASP A 142 20.21 40.46 -22.05
CA ASP A 142 19.50 39.22 -21.62
C ASP A 142 19.98 37.98 -22.40
N ALA A 143 20.38 38.17 -23.68
CA ALA A 143 21.04 37.11 -24.44
C ALA A 143 22.40 36.73 -23.82
N LEU A 144 23.11 37.71 -23.25
CA LEU A 144 24.37 37.49 -22.55
C LEU A 144 24.13 36.87 -21.18
N ARG A 145 23.06 37.28 -20.47
CA ARG A 145 22.64 36.67 -19.17
C ARG A 145 22.11 35.24 -19.34
N GLY A 146 21.31 35.00 -20.39
CA GLY A 146 20.92 33.64 -20.77
C GLY A 146 22.08 32.72 -21.13
N ALA A 147 23.14 33.30 -21.74
CA ALA A 147 24.39 32.59 -21.99
C ALA A 147 25.19 32.32 -20.70
N ILE A 148 25.23 33.30 -19.77
CA ILE A 148 25.85 33.16 -18.45
C ILE A 148 25.06 32.16 -17.58
N LYS A 149 23.71 32.17 -17.61
CA LYS A 149 22.85 31.18 -16.94
C LYS A 149 23.18 29.76 -17.47
N ARG A 150 23.19 29.57 -18.81
CA ARG A 150 23.53 28.26 -19.43
C ARG A 150 24.97 27.80 -19.17
N LEU A 151 25.94 28.70 -19.06
CA LEU A 151 27.34 28.39 -18.74
C LEU A 151 27.52 28.07 -17.24
N GLY A 152 26.61 28.59 -16.37
CA GLY A 152 26.59 28.29 -14.93
C GLY A 152 25.85 26.99 -14.56
N GLU A 153 24.86 26.57 -15.35
CA GLU A 153 24.06 25.36 -15.11
C GLU A 153 24.87 24.08 -14.88
N PRO A 154 25.91 23.75 -15.69
CA PRO A 154 26.72 22.56 -15.43
C PRO A 154 27.48 22.62 -14.11
N VAL A 155 27.91 23.80 -13.67
CA VAL A 155 28.65 24.00 -12.42
C VAL A 155 27.72 23.88 -11.23
N ILE A 156 26.51 24.45 -11.33
CA ILE A 156 25.45 24.34 -10.32
C ILE A 156 25.02 22.88 -10.15
N ARG A 157 24.73 22.18 -11.24
CA ARG A 157 24.43 20.72 -11.20
C ARG A 157 25.52 19.91 -10.52
N LEU A 158 26.78 20.18 -10.86
CA LEU A 158 27.90 19.46 -10.25
C LEU A 158 27.99 19.74 -8.74
N ALA A 159 27.83 20.99 -8.33
CA ALA A 159 27.87 21.38 -6.92
C ALA A 159 26.71 20.77 -6.12
N VAL A 160 25.51 20.80 -6.65
CA VAL A 160 24.33 20.20 -6.01
C VAL A 160 24.45 18.68 -5.95
N ARG A 161 24.86 18.04 -7.05
CA ARG A 161 25.15 16.59 -7.06
C ARG A 161 26.20 16.18 -6.02
N GLN A 162 27.27 16.97 -5.86
CA GLN A 162 28.30 16.69 -4.88
C GLN A 162 27.76 16.87 -3.45
N ALA A 163 26.97 17.93 -3.18
CA ALA A 163 26.33 18.12 -1.88
C ALA A 163 25.38 16.96 -1.54
N MET A 164 24.57 16.50 -2.51
CA MET A 164 23.67 15.36 -2.32
C MET A 164 24.44 14.05 -2.11
N LYS A 165 25.56 13.87 -2.81
CA LYS A 165 26.44 12.70 -2.60
C LYS A 165 27.03 12.69 -1.18
N GLU A 166 27.45 13.83 -0.65
CA GLU A 166 27.96 13.95 0.71
C GLU A 166 26.86 13.65 1.75
N LEU A 167 25.62 14.15 1.52
CA LEU A 167 24.48 13.80 2.35
C LEU A 167 24.18 12.28 2.31
N GLY A 168 24.19 11.68 1.11
CA GLY A 168 24.02 10.22 0.96
C GLY A 168 25.08 9.42 1.72
N ASN A 169 26.34 9.86 1.70
CA ASN A 169 27.44 9.22 2.41
C ASN A 169 27.28 9.19 3.94
N GLN A 170 26.44 10.04 4.52
CA GLN A 170 26.17 10.04 5.97
C GLN A 170 25.26 8.87 6.37
N PHE A 171 24.39 8.41 5.46
CA PHE A 171 23.42 7.35 5.72
C PHE A 171 23.87 6.00 5.15
N VAL A 172 24.81 5.97 4.20
CA VAL A 172 25.38 4.77 3.57
C VAL A 172 26.83 4.61 3.97
N LEU A 173 27.15 3.45 4.53
CA LEU A 173 28.54 3.18 4.95
C LEU A 173 29.50 3.03 3.77
N GLY A 174 29.01 2.55 2.61
CA GLY A 174 29.79 2.43 1.39
C GLY A 174 28.95 2.07 0.18
N GLU A 175 29.40 2.46 -1.02
CA GLU A 175 28.74 2.09 -2.28
C GLU A 175 28.91 0.58 -2.60
N ASP A 176 29.90 -0.08 -2.00
CA ASP A 176 30.15 -1.52 -2.07
C ASP A 176 30.68 -2.05 -0.74
N MET A 177 30.68 -3.38 -0.59
CA MET A 177 31.13 -4.04 0.65
C MET A 177 32.59 -3.76 0.99
N LYS A 178 33.50 -3.61 0.03
CA LYS A 178 34.92 -3.36 0.30
C LYS A 178 35.14 -1.99 0.93
N LEU A 179 34.43 -0.96 0.40
CA LEU A 179 34.46 0.39 0.96
C LEU A 179 33.80 0.42 2.34
N ALA A 180 32.67 -0.28 2.48
CA ALA A 180 31.96 -0.38 3.76
C ALA A 180 32.85 -1.04 4.84
N LEU A 181 33.49 -2.16 4.56
CA LEU A 181 34.39 -2.83 5.47
C LEU A 181 35.59 -1.93 5.88
N LYS A 182 36.16 -1.19 4.94
CA LYS A 182 37.23 -0.24 5.23
C LYS A 182 36.78 0.89 6.16
N ARG A 183 35.59 1.45 5.96
CA ARG A 183 35.04 2.52 6.81
C ARG A 183 34.62 2.00 8.18
N ALA A 184 34.20 0.74 8.28
CA ALA A 184 33.78 0.08 9.51
C ALA A 184 34.92 -0.02 10.56
N GLU A 185 36.18 -0.05 10.18
CA GLU A 185 37.31 -0.19 11.10
C GLU A 185 37.33 0.87 12.21
N LYS A 186 36.91 2.11 11.90
CA LYS A 186 36.87 3.21 12.88
C LYS A 186 36.03 2.88 14.15
N TRP A 187 34.89 2.20 13.99
CA TRP A 187 34.02 1.84 15.11
C TRP A 187 34.35 0.45 15.68
N LYS A 188 34.91 -0.43 14.86
CA LYS A 188 35.43 -1.72 15.31
C LYS A 188 36.55 -1.54 16.34
N GLU A 189 37.47 -0.57 16.13
CA GLU A 189 38.47 -0.17 17.11
C GLU A 189 37.88 0.30 18.45
N LYS A 190 36.64 0.82 18.45
CA LYS A 190 35.90 1.20 19.65
C LYS A 190 35.11 0.04 20.27
N GLY A 191 35.17 -1.17 19.71
CA GLY A 191 34.48 -2.36 20.20
C GLY A 191 33.07 -2.57 19.64
N ALA A 192 32.65 -1.83 18.59
CA ALA A 192 31.38 -2.06 17.92
C ALA A 192 31.52 -3.11 16.80
N THR A 193 30.45 -3.87 16.55
CA THR A 193 30.31 -4.75 15.37
C THR A 193 29.31 -4.18 14.36
N TYR A 194 29.10 -4.88 13.24
CA TYR A 194 28.22 -4.42 12.17
C TYR A 194 27.22 -5.50 11.76
N SER A 195 26.02 -5.06 11.36
CA SER A 195 25.08 -5.81 10.53
C SER A 195 24.90 -5.03 9.25
N TYR A 196 25.44 -5.53 8.15
CA TYR A 196 25.35 -4.85 6.86
C TYR A 196 23.97 -5.10 6.24
N ASP A 197 23.42 -4.09 5.57
CA ASP A 197 22.18 -4.15 4.80
C ASP A 197 22.50 -3.76 3.36
N MET A 198 22.48 -4.74 2.45
CA MET A 198 22.56 -4.41 1.03
C MET A 198 21.26 -3.70 0.65
N LEU A 199 21.39 -2.44 0.19
CA LEU A 199 20.23 -1.66 -0.25
C LEU A 199 19.49 -2.41 -1.36
N GLY A 200 18.16 -2.31 -1.33
CA GLY A 200 17.25 -2.96 -2.24
C GLY A 200 16.11 -3.64 -1.47
N GLU A 201 14.89 -3.40 -1.92
CA GLU A 201 13.68 -3.99 -1.36
C GLU A 201 12.58 -4.04 -2.41
N ALA A 202 11.54 -4.82 -2.19
CA ALA A 202 10.33 -4.85 -3.00
C ALA A 202 10.62 -5.07 -4.50
N ALA A 203 11.36 -6.12 -4.86
CA ALA A 203 11.62 -6.50 -6.24
C ALA A 203 10.31 -6.57 -7.05
N ILE A 204 10.31 -5.99 -8.24
CA ILE A 204 9.16 -5.95 -9.14
C ILE A 204 9.23 -7.08 -10.16
N THR A 205 10.46 -7.50 -10.48
CA THR A 205 10.74 -8.51 -11.49
C THR A 205 11.57 -9.65 -10.92
N GLN A 206 11.49 -10.82 -11.55
CA GLN A 206 12.34 -11.95 -11.17
C GLN A 206 13.83 -11.64 -11.37
N GLU A 207 14.17 -10.93 -12.45
CA GLU A 207 15.56 -10.48 -12.73
C GLU A 207 16.08 -9.59 -11.59
N GLY A 208 15.28 -8.62 -11.14
CA GLY A 208 15.65 -7.77 -10.00
C GLY A 208 15.82 -8.57 -8.70
N ALA A 209 14.98 -9.56 -8.46
CA ALA A 209 15.12 -10.46 -7.31
C ALA A 209 16.40 -11.31 -7.39
N ASP A 210 16.80 -11.73 -8.58
CA ASP A 210 18.03 -12.49 -8.81
C ASP A 210 19.29 -11.60 -8.62
N GLU A 211 19.23 -10.34 -9.04
CA GLU A 211 20.28 -9.35 -8.78
C GLU A 211 20.47 -9.11 -7.27
N TYR A 212 19.39 -8.92 -6.51
CA TYR A 212 19.47 -8.76 -5.05
C TYR A 212 20.00 -10.02 -4.36
N PHE A 213 19.55 -11.20 -4.79
CA PHE A 213 20.09 -12.47 -4.28
C PHE A 213 21.61 -12.57 -4.48
N ALA A 214 22.10 -12.25 -5.68
CA ALA A 214 23.52 -12.24 -5.99
C ALA A 214 24.28 -11.22 -5.13
N ALA A 215 23.73 -10.03 -4.91
CA ALA A 215 24.32 -9.00 -4.06
C ALA A 215 24.46 -9.47 -2.60
N TYR A 216 23.45 -10.15 -2.04
CA TYR A 216 23.53 -10.76 -0.71
C TYR A 216 24.58 -11.87 -0.64
N ALA A 217 24.63 -12.77 -1.64
CA ALA A 217 25.60 -13.84 -1.68
C ALA A 217 27.05 -13.32 -1.76
N ASP A 218 27.30 -12.28 -2.55
CA ASP A 218 28.61 -11.64 -2.66
C ASP A 218 28.97 -10.87 -1.38
N ALA A 219 28.00 -10.24 -0.72
CA ALA A 219 28.22 -9.60 0.59
C ALA A 219 28.68 -10.62 1.63
N ILE A 220 28.04 -11.79 1.71
CA ILE A 220 28.47 -12.89 2.63
C ILE A 220 29.94 -13.28 2.38
N LYS A 221 30.35 -13.43 1.11
CA LYS A 221 31.74 -13.76 0.74
C LYS A 221 32.74 -12.71 1.21
N GLU A 222 32.41 -11.41 1.05
CA GLU A 222 33.30 -10.33 1.50
C GLU A 222 33.35 -10.23 3.03
N ILE A 223 32.20 -10.39 3.73
CA ILE A 223 32.11 -10.39 5.20
C ILE A 223 32.90 -11.58 5.79
N ALA A 224 32.84 -12.76 5.16
CA ALA A 224 33.55 -13.95 5.59
C ALA A 224 35.09 -13.74 5.71
N ARG A 225 35.64 -12.82 4.93
CA ARG A 225 37.10 -12.51 4.97
C ARG A 225 37.55 -11.81 6.26
N VAL A 226 36.63 -11.16 6.95
CA VAL A 226 36.89 -10.38 8.16
C VAL A 226 36.25 -10.97 9.40
N ALA A 227 35.46 -12.05 9.26
CA ALA A 227 34.83 -12.82 10.33
C ALA A 227 35.83 -13.82 10.90
N VAL A 228 36.66 -13.38 11.86
CA VAL A 228 37.80 -14.16 12.38
C VAL A 228 37.60 -14.67 13.81
N SER A 229 36.54 -14.27 14.51
CA SER A 229 36.22 -14.73 15.86
C SER A 229 35.46 -16.06 15.82
N ASP A 230 35.76 -16.94 16.80
CA ASP A 230 34.95 -18.14 17.04
C ASP A 230 33.58 -17.80 17.65
N ASP A 231 33.46 -16.65 18.34
CA ASP A 231 32.18 -16.14 18.82
C ASP A 231 31.45 -15.40 17.69
N LEU A 232 30.42 -16.02 17.16
CA LEU A 232 29.54 -15.48 16.14
C LEU A 232 29.05 -14.05 16.44
N ARG A 233 28.83 -13.68 17.70
CA ARG A 233 28.36 -12.39 18.15
C ARG A 233 29.40 -11.28 17.99
N GLU A 234 30.65 -11.60 17.86
CA GLU A 234 31.77 -10.66 17.63
C GLU A 234 32.02 -10.44 16.14
N ASN A 235 31.58 -11.38 15.29
CA ASN A 235 31.69 -11.25 13.86
C ASN A 235 30.61 -10.29 13.30
N PRO A 236 30.91 -9.57 12.20
CA PRO A 236 29.88 -8.84 11.48
C PRO A 236 28.85 -9.80 10.90
N GLY A 237 27.62 -9.32 10.69
CA GLY A 237 26.54 -10.07 10.08
C GLY A 237 25.93 -9.35 8.89
N LEU A 238 24.91 -9.97 8.30
CA LEU A 238 24.14 -9.44 7.18
C LEU A 238 22.66 -9.39 7.56
N SER A 239 21.96 -8.36 7.11
CA SER A 239 20.49 -8.26 7.13
C SER A 239 19.96 -8.37 5.72
N ILE A 240 18.88 -9.13 5.54
CA ILE A 240 18.22 -9.34 4.26
C ILE A 240 16.72 -9.04 4.35
N LYS A 241 16.12 -8.61 3.23
CA LYS A 241 14.68 -8.38 3.08
C LYS A 241 14.06 -9.44 2.18
N LEU A 242 12.94 -10.01 2.60
CA LEU A 242 12.27 -11.06 1.85
C LEU A 242 11.67 -10.52 0.54
N SER A 243 11.18 -9.29 0.57
CA SER A 243 10.63 -8.61 -0.61
C SER A 243 11.67 -8.33 -1.70
N ALA A 244 12.96 -8.30 -1.35
CA ALA A 244 14.05 -8.22 -2.33
C ALA A 244 14.30 -9.55 -3.05
N LEU A 245 13.91 -10.67 -2.48
CA LEU A 245 14.24 -12.01 -2.97
C LEU A 245 13.13 -12.65 -3.81
N TYR A 246 11.91 -12.07 -3.83
CA TYR A 246 10.81 -12.61 -4.61
C TYR A 246 9.80 -11.51 -4.97
N PRO A 247 9.46 -11.31 -6.28
CA PRO A 247 8.64 -10.18 -6.71
C PRO A 247 7.16 -10.28 -6.27
N ARG A 248 6.65 -11.49 -6.00
CA ARG A 248 5.26 -11.75 -5.60
C ARG A 248 5.20 -12.27 -4.15
N TYR A 249 5.88 -11.55 -3.25
CA TYR A 249 5.85 -11.85 -1.81
C TYR A 249 4.53 -11.37 -1.18
N GLU A 250 3.46 -12.09 -1.50
CA GLU A 250 2.07 -11.78 -1.18
C GLU A 250 1.29 -13.02 -0.73
N MET A 251 0.25 -12.85 0.11
CA MET A 251 -0.57 -13.95 0.64
C MET A 251 -1.25 -14.74 -0.50
N GLY A 252 -1.72 -14.07 -1.54
CA GLY A 252 -2.32 -14.73 -2.71
C GLY A 252 -1.39 -15.72 -3.39
N GLN A 253 -0.08 -15.48 -3.32
CA GLN A 253 0.95 -16.31 -3.94
C GLN A 253 1.67 -17.22 -2.95
N GLN A 254 1.17 -17.38 -1.71
CA GLN A 254 1.86 -18.10 -0.63
C GLN A 254 2.34 -19.51 -1.02
N ALA A 255 1.56 -20.22 -1.85
CA ALA A 255 1.88 -21.58 -2.27
C ALA A 255 3.17 -21.68 -3.10
N LYS A 256 3.52 -20.61 -3.83
CA LYS A 256 4.76 -20.49 -4.61
C LYS A 256 5.82 -19.71 -3.85
N ALA A 257 5.43 -18.57 -3.26
CA ALA A 257 6.34 -17.62 -2.63
C ALA A 257 7.07 -18.19 -1.42
N VAL A 258 6.38 -18.90 -0.52
CA VAL A 258 7.00 -19.41 0.72
C VAL A 258 8.06 -20.49 0.44
N PRO A 259 7.83 -21.53 -0.38
CA PRO A 259 8.87 -22.50 -0.69
C PRO A 259 10.07 -21.90 -1.42
N GLU A 260 9.85 -21.01 -2.40
CA GLU A 260 10.93 -20.42 -3.17
C GLU A 260 11.77 -19.46 -2.33
N LEU A 261 11.15 -18.64 -1.49
CA LEU A 261 11.86 -17.81 -0.51
C LEU A 261 12.63 -18.67 0.49
N ALA A 262 12.04 -19.77 0.97
CA ALA A 262 12.72 -20.65 1.91
C ALA A 262 13.97 -21.30 1.30
N GLU A 263 13.94 -21.65 0.00
CA GLU A 263 15.10 -22.16 -0.72
C GLU A 263 16.21 -21.12 -0.83
N ARG A 264 15.88 -19.88 -1.32
CA ARG A 264 16.82 -18.77 -1.48
C ARG A 264 17.42 -18.33 -0.15
N VAL A 265 16.57 -18.11 0.87
CA VAL A 265 17.04 -17.76 2.22
C VAL A 265 17.84 -18.90 2.84
N GLY A 266 17.45 -20.14 2.63
CA GLY A 266 18.19 -21.33 3.08
C GLY A 266 19.59 -21.41 2.48
N GLU A 267 19.77 -21.05 1.21
CA GLU A 267 21.08 -20.97 0.56
C GLU A 267 21.97 -19.90 1.21
N LEU A 268 21.44 -18.67 1.39
CA LEU A 268 22.15 -17.59 2.06
C LEU A 268 22.47 -17.93 3.52
N ALA A 269 21.53 -18.59 4.23
CA ALA A 269 21.72 -19.00 5.62
C ALA A 269 22.84 -20.06 5.75
N ARG A 270 22.92 -21.01 4.84
CA ARG A 270 24.02 -21.99 4.81
C ARG A 270 25.37 -21.31 4.54
N ALA A 271 25.43 -20.38 3.59
CA ALA A 271 26.64 -19.61 3.32
C ALA A 271 27.06 -18.75 4.54
N ALA A 272 26.10 -18.13 5.24
CA ALA A 272 26.37 -17.38 6.46
C ALA A 272 26.87 -18.28 7.61
N ARG A 273 26.28 -19.47 7.78
CA ARG A 273 26.73 -20.50 8.75
C ARG A 273 28.20 -20.90 8.48
N ASP A 274 28.50 -21.21 7.22
CA ASP A 274 29.85 -21.65 6.83
C ASP A 274 30.89 -20.55 7.01
N ALA A 275 30.48 -19.28 6.94
CA ALA A 275 31.28 -18.10 7.23
C ALA A 275 31.31 -17.72 8.73
N ASN A 276 30.62 -18.41 9.61
CA ASN A 276 30.45 -18.08 11.03
C ASN A 276 29.98 -16.64 11.27
N ILE A 277 28.97 -16.19 10.52
CA ILE A 277 28.36 -14.87 10.64
C ILE A 277 26.86 -14.96 10.91
N GLY A 278 26.28 -13.88 11.46
CA GLY A 278 24.84 -13.77 11.65
C GLY A 278 24.11 -13.36 10.36
N LEU A 279 22.91 -13.91 10.11
CA LEU A 279 22.00 -13.53 9.05
C LEU A 279 20.65 -13.16 9.65
N ASN A 280 20.25 -11.89 9.56
CA ASN A 280 18.99 -11.40 10.09
C ASN A 280 17.96 -11.20 8.97
N ILE A 281 16.73 -11.68 9.20
CA ILE A 281 15.57 -11.38 8.37
C ILE A 281 14.94 -10.08 8.87
N ASP A 282 14.98 -9.03 8.08
CA ASP A 282 14.36 -7.75 8.41
C ASP A 282 12.83 -7.87 8.38
N ALA A 283 12.16 -7.18 9.31
CA ALA A 283 10.71 -7.07 9.32
C ALA A 283 10.26 -5.99 8.33
N GLU A 284 9.20 -6.30 7.63
CA GLU A 284 8.57 -5.40 6.66
C GLU A 284 7.13 -5.09 7.11
N GLU A 285 6.20 -4.82 6.19
CA GLU A 285 4.83 -4.44 6.54
C GLU A 285 4.09 -5.53 7.34
N ALA A 286 3.15 -5.12 8.17
CA ALA A 286 2.43 -5.99 9.08
C ALA A 286 1.68 -7.14 8.37
N TYR A 287 1.18 -6.91 7.16
CA TYR A 287 0.48 -7.95 6.39
C TYR A 287 1.39 -9.10 5.93
N ARG A 288 2.70 -8.85 5.78
CA ARG A 288 3.69 -9.86 5.38
C ARG A 288 4.17 -10.74 6.53
N LEU A 289 3.90 -10.34 7.78
CA LEU A 289 4.39 -11.07 8.95
C LEU A 289 4.01 -12.55 8.93
N GLY A 290 2.77 -12.88 8.52
CA GLY A 290 2.32 -14.28 8.44
C GLY A 290 3.19 -15.13 7.53
N LEU A 291 3.45 -14.65 6.31
CA LEU A 291 4.31 -15.31 5.32
C LEU A 291 5.77 -15.41 5.78
N SER A 292 6.27 -14.32 6.40
CA SER A 292 7.62 -14.29 6.96
C SER A 292 7.83 -15.39 8.00
N LEU A 293 6.89 -15.57 8.93
CA LEU A 293 6.98 -16.60 9.95
C LEU A 293 6.86 -18.01 9.36
N ASP A 294 6.03 -18.23 8.32
CA ASP A 294 5.94 -19.53 7.63
C ASP A 294 7.27 -19.88 6.94
N MET A 295 7.89 -18.92 6.26
CA MET A 295 9.21 -19.08 5.65
C MET A 295 10.32 -19.33 6.68
N ILE A 296 10.35 -18.55 7.79
CA ILE A 296 11.31 -18.69 8.87
C ILE A 296 11.25 -20.10 9.48
N GLU A 297 10.05 -20.63 9.75
CA GLU A 297 9.84 -21.98 10.26
C GLU A 297 10.41 -23.02 9.30
N MET A 298 10.14 -22.87 8.00
CA MET A 298 10.65 -23.78 6.96
C MET A 298 12.18 -23.77 6.88
N VAL A 299 12.81 -22.60 6.86
CA VAL A 299 14.29 -22.46 6.81
C VAL A 299 14.93 -23.02 8.08
N LEU A 300 14.42 -22.67 9.27
CA LEU A 300 15.01 -23.14 10.52
C LEU A 300 14.84 -24.63 10.75
N SER A 301 13.84 -25.26 10.10
CA SER A 301 13.63 -26.71 10.11
C SER A 301 14.61 -27.47 9.21
N ASP A 302 15.43 -26.81 8.40
CA ASP A 302 16.47 -27.45 7.59
C ASP A 302 17.56 -28.09 8.49
N PRO A 303 17.74 -29.41 8.48
CA PRO A 303 18.74 -30.07 9.31
C PRO A 303 20.17 -29.60 9.04
N ARG A 304 20.43 -29.06 7.84
CA ARG A 304 21.74 -28.51 7.46
C ARG A 304 22.11 -27.28 8.28
N LEU A 305 21.14 -26.58 8.89
CA LEU A 305 21.35 -25.43 9.75
C LEU A 305 21.37 -25.79 11.25
N ALA A 306 21.28 -27.05 11.62
CA ALA A 306 21.30 -27.51 13.01
C ALA A 306 22.59 -27.07 13.72
N GLY A 307 22.48 -26.61 14.98
CA GLY A 307 23.61 -26.17 15.81
C GLY A 307 24.18 -24.79 15.42
N TRP A 308 23.62 -24.09 14.45
CA TRP A 308 24.02 -22.71 14.14
C TRP A 308 23.06 -21.70 14.78
N ASP A 309 23.60 -20.83 15.64
CA ASP A 309 22.83 -19.83 16.42
C ASP A 309 22.82 -18.43 15.77
N GLY A 310 23.23 -18.33 14.50
CA GLY A 310 23.37 -17.05 13.79
C GLY A 310 22.14 -16.60 13.01
N PHE A 311 21.05 -17.38 13.00
CA PHE A 311 19.81 -16.95 12.35
C PHE A 311 19.10 -15.89 13.21
N GLY A 312 18.79 -14.76 12.61
CA GLY A 312 18.17 -13.63 13.28
C GLY A 312 16.81 -13.26 12.68
N VAL A 313 15.91 -12.79 13.52
CA VAL A 313 14.57 -12.32 13.14
C VAL A 313 14.33 -10.95 13.76
N VAL A 314 13.73 -10.04 13.00
CA VAL A 314 13.36 -8.71 13.50
C VAL A 314 11.89 -8.71 13.92
N VAL A 315 11.61 -8.15 15.10
CA VAL A 315 10.26 -7.99 15.65
C VAL A 315 9.99 -6.52 15.91
N GLN A 316 8.86 -6.02 15.42
CA GLN A 316 8.43 -4.63 15.49
C GLN A 316 7.45 -4.44 16.64
N ALA A 317 7.87 -3.72 17.69
CA ALA A 317 7.07 -3.49 18.90
C ALA A 317 5.83 -2.61 18.69
N PHE A 318 5.78 -1.83 17.61
CA PHE A 318 4.57 -1.05 17.27
C PHE A 318 3.39 -1.95 16.85
N GLY A 319 3.67 -3.20 16.46
CA GLY A 319 2.66 -4.17 16.08
C GLY A 319 1.99 -4.83 17.28
N LYS A 320 0.68 -4.88 17.31
CA LYS A 320 -0.12 -5.49 18.39
C LYS A 320 0.21 -6.97 18.63
N ARG A 321 0.84 -7.63 17.66
CA ARG A 321 1.23 -9.05 17.69
C ARG A 321 2.64 -9.31 18.24
N ALA A 322 3.43 -8.26 18.53
CA ALA A 322 4.87 -8.40 18.81
C ALA A 322 5.18 -9.42 19.93
N SER A 323 4.53 -9.30 21.09
CA SER A 323 4.74 -10.21 22.24
C SER A 323 4.42 -11.66 21.89
N PHE A 324 3.36 -11.91 21.15
CA PHE A 324 2.97 -13.28 20.74
C PHE A 324 3.94 -13.87 19.68
N VAL A 325 4.57 -13.04 18.86
CA VAL A 325 5.66 -13.45 17.96
C VAL A 325 6.88 -13.89 18.76
N LEU A 326 7.22 -13.18 19.84
CA LEU A 326 8.33 -13.55 20.73
C LEU A 326 8.08 -14.92 21.37
N ASP A 327 6.88 -15.19 21.88
CA ASP A 327 6.50 -16.50 22.42
C ASP A 327 6.63 -17.61 21.38
N TRP A 328 6.19 -17.34 20.14
CA TRP A 328 6.31 -18.29 19.06
C TRP A 328 7.78 -18.59 18.69
N LEU A 329 8.62 -17.55 18.59
CA LEU A 329 10.06 -17.70 18.29
C LEU A 329 10.78 -18.49 19.40
N TYR A 330 10.44 -18.23 20.66
CA TYR A 330 10.99 -18.97 21.79
C TYR A 330 10.59 -20.46 21.75
N SER A 331 9.31 -20.74 21.43
CA SER A 331 8.81 -22.09 21.27
C SER A 331 9.50 -22.82 20.11
N LEU A 332 9.66 -22.16 18.95
CA LEU A 332 10.37 -22.69 17.79
C LEU A 332 11.84 -22.99 18.11
N ALA A 333 12.54 -22.06 18.77
CA ALA A 333 13.93 -22.24 19.19
C ALA A 333 14.08 -23.43 20.15
N THR A 334 13.12 -23.57 21.06
CA THR A 334 13.09 -24.69 22.03
C THR A 334 12.87 -26.02 21.31
N GLN A 335 11.89 -26.09 20.39
CA GLN A 335 11.58 -27.31 19.63
C GLN A 335 12.75 -27.74 18.76
N LEU A 336 13.49 -26.80 18.17
CA LEU A 336 14.63 -27.09 17.29
C LEU A 336 15.98 -27.17 18.03
N ASP A 337 15.97 -27.09 19.37
CA ASP A 337 17.14 -27.10 20.25
C ASP A 337 18.28 -26.16 19.78
N ARG A 338 17.95 -24.87 19.58
CA ARG A 338 18.89 -23.84 19.11
C ARG A 338 18.63 -22.49 19.79
N LYS A 339 19.53 -21.54 19.55
CA LYS A 339 19.27 -20.12 19.79
C LYS A 339 18.85 -19.41 18.50
N ILE A 340 18.03 -18.36 18.65
CA ILE A 340 17.66 -17.44 17.58
C ILE A 340 18.03 -16.02 18.04
N MET A 341 18.64 -15.24 17.17
CA MET A 341 18.84 -13.81 17.40
C MET A 341 17.53 -13.07 17.18
N VAL A 342 17.09 -12.22 18.11
CA VAL A 342 15.89 -11.42 17.94
C VAL A 342 16.21 -9.94 18.08
N ARG A 343 16.11 -9.23 16.96
CA ARG A 343 16.24 -7.78 16.91
C ARG A 343 14.89 -7.14 17.21
N LEU A 344 14.76 -6.53 18.37
CA LEU A 344 13.59 -5.75 18.75
C LEU A 344 13.77 -4.31 18.25
N VAL A 345 12.83 -3.84 17.44
CA VAL A 345 12.74 -2.47 16.94
C VAL A 345 11.38 -1.88 17.31
N LYS A 346 11.22 -0.55 17.28
CA LYS A 346 9.89 0.06 17.44
C LYS A 346 9.00 -0.21 16.23
N GLY A 347 9.48 0.08 15.04
CA GLY A 347 8.83 -0.14 13.75
C GLY A 347 9.10 1.01 12.78
N ALA A 348 9.08 0.74 11.48
CA ALA A 348 9.47 1.70 10.45
C ALA A 348 8.36 2.04 9.44
N TYR A 349 7.16 1.44 9.57
CA TYR A 349 6.09 1.52 8.57
C TYR A 349 4.78 2.10 9.14
N TRP A 350 4.83 2.82 10.27
CA TRP A 350 3.64 3.24 11.00
C TRP A 350 2.64 4.00 10.14
N ASP A 351 3.09 5.02 9.40
CA ASP A 351 2.22 5.83 8.54
C ASP A 351 1.54 5.01 7.45
N SER A 352 2.28 4.09 6.83
CA SER A 352 1.77 3.19 5.78
C SER A 352 0.74 2.21 6.35
N GLU A 353 0.95 1.67 7.55
CA GLU A 353 0.02 0.75 8.21
C GLU A 353 -1.30 1.43 8.58
N ILE A 354 -1.24 2.64 9.11
CA ILE A 354 -2.43 3.44 9.43
C ILE A 354 -3.21 3.76 8.14
N LYS A 355 -2.52 4.32 7.13
CA LYS A 355 -3.15 4.69 5.87
C LYS A 355 -3.77 3.47 5.18
N ARG A 356 -3.06 2.35 5.11
CA ARG A 356 -3.56 1.11 4.51
C ARG A 356 -4.83 0.62 5.19
N ALA A 357 -4.84 0.54 6.53
CA ALA A 357 -6.01 0.10 7.28
C ALA A 357 -7.24 0.99 7.00
N GLN A 358 -7.04 2.32 6.90
CA GLN A 358 -8.10 3.27 6.56
C GLN A 358 -8.59 3.09 5.12
N MET A 359 -7.69 2.90 4.15
CA MET A 359 -8.04 2.65 2.74
C MET A 359 -8.78 1.33 2.57
N ASP A 360 -8.31 0.28 3.22
CA ASP A 360 -8.89 -1.06 3.14
C ASP A 360 -10.22 -1.16 3.91
N GLY A 361 -10.56 -0.20 4.78
CA GLY A 361 -11.81 -0.19 5.54
C GLY A 361 -11.92 -1.31 6.56
N VAL A 362 -10.77 -1.81 7.07
CA VAL A 362 -10.73 -2.88 8.07
C VAL A 362 -11.16 -2.39 9.46
N PRO A 363 -11.55 -3.27 10.41
CA PRO A 363 -12.15 -2.84 11.68
C PRO A 363 -11.24 -1.99 12.58
N ASP A 364 -9.92 -2.24 12.59
CA ASP A 364 -8.95 -1.55 13.44
C ASP A 364 -7.53 -1.65 12.84
N PHE A 365 -6.58 -0.98 13.46
CA PHE A 365 -5.18 -0.94 13.03
C PHE A 365 -4.38 -2.16 13.53
N PRO A 366 -3.41 -2.66 12.72
CA PRO A 366 -2.51 -3.73 13.18
C PRO A 366 -1.40 -3.23 14.10
N VAL A 367 -1.29 -1.92 14.26
CA VAL A 367 -0.25 -1.22 15.04
C VAL A 367 -0.88 -0.33 16.11
N PHE A 368 -0.10 0.04 17.11
CA PHE A 368 -0.52 1.02 18.13
C PHE A 368 -0.67 2.41 17.50
N THR A 369 -1.64 3.18 17.99
CA THR A 369 -1.98 4.50 17.44
C THR A 369 -1.22 5.65 18.08
N THR A 370 -0.56 5.41 19.21
CA THR A 370 0.22 6.42 19.93
C THR A 370 1.68 6.01 20.12
N LYS A 371 2.56 7.02 20.20
CA LYS A 371 3.99 6.79 20.47
C LYS A 371 4.20 6.20 21.86
N SER A 372 3.46 6.66 22.86
CA SER A 372 3.54 6.15 24.26
C SER A 372 3.20 4.66 24.33
N ALA A 373 2.15 4.21 23.61
CA ALA A 373 1.79 2.80 23.51
C ALA A 373 2.90 1.94 22.88
N THR A 374 3.50 2.43 21.79
CA THR A 374 4.66 1.77 21.15
C THR A 374 5.86 1.70 22.08
N ASP A 375 6.16 2.77 22.82
CA ASP A 375 7.28 2.83 23.78
C ASP A 375 7.06 1.83 24.93
N ILE A 376 5.84 1.70 25.45
CA ILE A 376 5.46 0.71 26.47
C ILE A 376 5.61 -0.71 25.92
N SER A 377 5.04 -0.98 24.75
CA SER A 377 5.18 -2.29 24.10
C SER A 377 6.64 -2.68 23.89
N TYR A 378 7.49 -1.74 23.48
CA TYR A 378 8.93 -1.98 23.33
C TYR A 378 9.59 -2.38 24.66
N ILE A 379 9.29 -1.68 25.75
CA ILE A 379 9.83 -1.98 27.10
C ILE A 379 9.33 -3.35 27.58
N CYS A 380 8.04 -3.64 27.41
CA CYS A 380 7.46 -4.94 27.81
C CYS A 380 8.04 -6.10 26.99
N CYS A 381 8.17 -5.95 25.67
CA CYS A 381 8.81 -6.94 24.80
C CYS A 381 10.31 -7.13 25.14
N ALA A 382 11.02 -6.05 25.52
CA ALA A 382 12.39 -6.16 25.97
C ALA A 382 12.50 -6.95 27.29
N SER A 383 11.60 -6.71 28.25
CA SER A 383 11.49 -7.50 29.48
C SER A 383 11.22 -8.97 29.19
N GLN A 384 10.30 -9.26 28.27
CA GLN A 384 9.98 -10.63 27.82
C GLN A 384 11.21 -11.32 27.24
N LEU A 385 11.92 -10.67 26.30
CA LEU A 385 13.14 -11.20 25.68
C LEU A 385 14.25 -11.47 26.68
N LEU A 386 14.46 -10.61 27.67
CA LEU A 386 15.45 -10.82 28.73
C LEU A 386 15.15 -12.04 29.61
N ASN A 387 13.89 -12.49 29.67
CA ASN A 387 13.49 -13.73 30.32
C ASN A 387 13.64 -14.99 29.45
N MET A 388 14.01 -14.83 28.16
CA MET A 388 14.13 -15.91 27.15
C MET A 388 15.58 -16.15 26.71
N THR A 389 16.60 -15.66 27.43
CA THR A 389 18.00 -15.64 26.95
C THR A 389 18.64 -17.03 26.91
N ASP A 390 18.02 -18.06 27.47
CA ASP A 390 18.39 -19.45 27.27
C ASP A 390 18.22 -19.92 25.82
N ARG A 391 17.24 -19.37 25.07
CA ARG A 391 16.94 -19.73 23.67
C ARG A 391 16.96 -18.54 22.69
N ILE A 392 16.93 -17.32 23.19
CA ILE A 392 16.96 -16.10 22.39
C ILE A 392 18.21 -15.29 22.72
N TYR A 393 18.86 -14.73 21.71
CA TYR A 393 19.87 -13.68 21.86
C TYR A 393 19.25 -12.34 21.53
N PRO A 394 18.90 -11.50 22.55
CA PRO A 394 18.23 -10.22 22.33
C PRO A 394 19.17 -9.19 21.69
N GLN A 395 18.67 -8.47 20.71
CA GLN A 395 19.32 -7.35 20.03
C GLN A 395 18.39 -6.14 20.10
N PHE A 396 18.69 -5.16 20.97
CA PHE A 396 17.82 -4.02 21.23
C PHE A 396 18.20 -2.82 20.36
N ALA A 397 17.45 -2.59 19.30
CA ALA A 397 17.67 -1.48 18.39
C ALA A 397 16.92 -0.23 18.85
N THR A 398 17.66 0.77 19.32
CA THR A 398 17.09 2.03 19.80
C THR A 398 18.11 3.16 19.84
N HIS A 399 17.63 4.39 19.59
CA HIS A 399 18.36 5.64 19.79
C HIS A 399 17.81 6.45 20.97
N ASN A 400 16.81 5.93 21.69
CA ASN A 400 16.08 6.62 22.77
C ASN A 400 16.69 6.30 24.14
N ALA A 401 17.12 7.34 24.90
CA ALA A 401 17.76 7.19 26.20
C ALA A 401 16.86 6.52 27.25
N HIS A 402 15.53 6.79 27.22
CA HIS A 402 14.59 6.13 28.13
C HIS A 402 14.50 4.63 27.87
N SER A 403 14.41 4.22 26.60
CA SER A 403 14.40 2.80 26.21
C SER A 403 15.70 2.10 26.59
N VAL A 404 16.85 2.77 26.40
CA VAL A 404 18.16 2.27 26.86
C VAL A 404 18.20 2.08 28.37
N ALA A 405 17.79 3.10 29.13
CA ALA A 405 17.74 3.04 30.58
C ALA A 405 16.82 1.93 31.10
N ALA A 406 15.66 1.74 30.45
CA ALA A 406 14.72 0.68 30.79
C ALA A 406 15.35 -0.72 30.61
N ILE A 407 15.99 -0.95 29.45
CA ILE A 407 16.66 -2.24 29.20
C ILE A 407 17.77 -2.50 30.22
N LEU A 408 18.60 -1.50 30.52
CA LEU A 408 19.71 -1.65 31.47
C LEU A 408 19.20 -1.91 32.90
N GLU A 409 18.15 -1.24 33.36
CA GLU A 409 17.55 -1.46 34.68
C GLU A 409 16.90 -2.86 34.78
N ILE A 410 16.19 -3.31 33.73
CA ILE A 410 15.56 -4.63 33.68
C ILE A 410 16.63 -5.74 33.59
N ALA A 411 17.66 -5.55 32.78
CA ALA A 411 18.75 -6.51 32.61
C ALA A 411 19.61 -6.68 33.85
N GLY A 412 19.78 -5.61 34.67
CA GLY A 412 20.67 -5.61 35.81
C GLY A 412 22.13 -5.91 35.39
N ASN A 413 22.73 -6.98 35.89
CA ASN A 413 24.12 -7.35 35.61
C ASN A 413 24.28 -8.28 34.38
N ARG A 414 23.23 -8.52 33.61
CA ARG A 414 23.29 -9.43 32.44
C ARG A 414 24.12 -8.82 31.31
N GLN A 415 24.81 -9.71 30.55
CA GLN A 415 25.64 -9.34 29.39
C GLN A 415 25.29 -10.18 28.15
N ASP A 416 24.23 -10.97 28.20
CA ASP A 416 23.80 -11.91 27.18
C ASP A 416 22.84 -11.28 26.17
N PHE A 417 23.04 -10.00 25.87
CA PHE A 417 22.34 -9.21 24.86
C PHE A 417 23.24 -8.16 24.22
N GLU A 418 22.77 -7.46 23.19
CA GLU A 418 23.46 -6.31 22.59
C GLU A 418 22.49 -5.17 22.31
N PHE A 419 23.02 -3.93 22.27
CA PHE A 419 22.33 -2.81 21.67
C PHE A 419 22.62 -2.67 20.19
N GLN A 420 21.68 -2.11 19.42
CA GLN A 420 21.88 -1.79 18.03
C GLN A 420 21.52 -0.34 17.71
N ARG A 421 22.24 0.27 16.78
CA ARG A 421 21.95 1.58 16.22
C ARG A 421 22.05 1.59 14.71
N LEU A 422 21.46 2.58 14.10
CA LEU A 422 21.67 2.84 12.68
C LEU A 422 23.00 3.58 12.44
N HIS A 423 23.59 3.35 11.27
CA HIS A 423 24.73 4.13 10.82
C HIS A 423 24.37 5.61 10.73
N GLY A 424 25.25 6.50 11.22
CA GLY A 424 25.03 7.95 11.25
C GLY A 424 24.08 8.46 12.33
N MET A 425 23.51 7.58 13.19
CA MET A 425 22.57 7.97 14.26
C MET A 425 23.00 7.43 15.61
N GLY A 426 22.74 8.21 16.68
CA GLY A 426 22.93 7.78 18.08
C GLY A 426 24.38 7.44 18.44
N GLU A 427 25.37 8.02 17.76
CA GLU A 427 26.79 7.69 17.93
C GLU A 427 27.25 7.93 19.36
N THR A 428 26.96 9.12 19.92
CA THR A 428 27.36 9.52 21.27
C THR A 428 26.74 8.64 22.34
N LEU A 429 25.45 8.29 22.18
CA LEU A 429 24.73 7.41 23.12
C LEU A 429 25.37 6.01 23.14
N HIS A 430 25.63 5.42 21.97
CA HIS A 430 26.20 4.07 21.90
C HIS A 430 27.68 4.03 22.27
N GLU A 431 28.45 5.12 22.07
CA GLU A 431 29.81 5.23 22.59
C GLU A 431 29.84 5.28 24.13
N ALA A 432 28.88 5.97 24.75
CA ALA A 432 28.71 5.95 26.21
C ALA A 432 28.38 4.53 26.72
N LEU A 433 27.49 3.80 26.03
CA LEU A 433 27.16 2.40 26.37
C LEU A 433 28.39 1.48 26.32
N LEU A 434 29.17 1.53 25.25
CA LEU A 434 30.39 0.74 25.10
C LEU A 434 31.40 1.04 26.21
N ARG A 435 31.58 2.32 26.52
CA ARG A 435 32.58 2.78 27.52
C ARG A 435 32.16 2.49 28.95
N ASN A 436 30.91 2.83 29.32
CA ASN A 436 30.49 2.85 30.73
C ASN A 436 29.84 1.53 31.13
N GLU A 437 29.00 0.95 30.28
CA GLU A 437 28.22 -0.25 30.60
C GLU A 437 28.89 -1.55 30.10
N LYS A 438 29.88 -1.44 29.23
CA LYS A 438 30.60 -2.57 28.61
C LYS A 438 29.66 -3.56 27.92
N VAL A 439 28.51 -3.10 27.43
CA VAL A 439 27.55 -3.89 26.68
C VAL A 439 27.91 -3.84 25.19
N ARG A 440 27.74 -4.95 24.49
CA ARG A 440 28.00 -5.02 23.04
C ARG A 440 27.10 -4.03 22.29
N SER A 441 27.66 -3.43 21.25
CA SER A 441 26.92 -2.55 20.35
C SER A 441 27.17 -2.95 18.90
N ARG A 442 26.08 -3.09 18.12
CA ARG A 442 26.12 -3.42 16.70
C ARG A 442 25.53 -2.29 15.86
N ILE A 443 26.18 -1.96 14.76
CA ILE A 443 25.78 -0.88 13.85
C ILE A 443 25.09 -1.51 12.63
N TYR A 444 23.81 -1.18 12.44
CA TYR A 444 23.11 -1.51 11.20
C TYR A 444 23.53 -0.51 10.12
N ALA A 445 24.17 -1.02 9.07
CA ALA A 445 24.85 -0.19 8.09
C ALA A 445 24.43 -0.51 6.65
N PRO A 446 23.71 0.40 5.99
CA PRO A 446 23.37 0.26 4.58
C PRO A 446 24.62 0.30 3.68
N VAL A 447 24.62 -0.56 2.66
CA VAL A 447 25.65 -0.66 1.64
C VAL A 447 24.97 -0.76 0.27
N GLY A 448 25.38 0.09 -0.67
CA GLY A 448 24.83 0.06 -2.03
C GLY A 448 24.93 1.42 -2.72
N LYS A 449 24.51 1.45 -3.97
CA LYS A 449 24.56 2.66 -4.79
C LYS A 449 23.50 3.67 -4.33
N HIS A 450 23.81 4.93 -4.49
CA HIS A 450 22.93 6.01 -4.03
C HIS A 450 21.51 5.95 -4.62
N ARG A 451 21.33 5.46 -5.85
CA ARG A 451 19.99 5.32 -6.48
C ARG A 451 19.05 4.36 -5.72
N GLU A 452 19.59 3.42 -4.96
CA GLU A 452 18.84 2.42 -4.17
C GLU A 452 18.57 2.90 -2.73
N LEU A 453 19.09 4.08 -2.39
CA LEU A 453 19.03 4.65 -1.05
C LEU A 453 17.66 5.25 -0.71
N LEU A 454 16.83 5.59 -1.69
CA LEU A 454 15.65 6.43 -1.52
C LEU A 454 14.70 5.93 -0.44
N ALA A 455 14.22 4.71 -0.55
CA ALA A 455 13.25 4.15 0.41
C ALA A 455 13.82 4.12 1.85
N TYR A 456 15.10 3.82 1.99
CA TYR A 456 15.80 3.86 3.27
C TYR A 456 15.90 5.30 3.80
N LEU A 457 16.30 6.25 2.95
CA LEU A 457 16.51 7.65 3.31
C LEU A 457 15.21 8.31 3.76
N VAL A 458 14.13 8.13 3.01
CA VAL A 458 12.82 8.72 3.34
C VAL A 458 12.34 8.25 4.72
N ARG A 459 12.42 6.94 5.02
CA ARG A 459 12.05 6.44 6.35
C ARG A 459 12.90 7.05 7.46
N ARG A 460 14.21 7.23 7.23
CA ARG A 460 15.12 7.86 8.24
C ARG A 460 14.81 9.35 8.45
N LEU A 461 14.48 10.03 7.39
CA LEU A 461 14.16 11.45 7.45
C LEU A 461 12.80 11.69 8.13
N LEU A 462 11.80 10.85 7.86
CA LEU A 462 10.51 10.87 8.57
C LEU A 462 10.68 10.57 10.07
N GLU A 463 11.49 9.56 10.42
CA GLU A 463 11.78 9.22 11.81
C GLU A 463 12.47 10.36 12.57
N ASN A 464 13.42 11.04 11.94
CA ASN A 464 14.24 12.07 12.59
C ASN A 464 13.64 13.47 12.48
N GLY A 465 12.86 13.76 11.43
CA GLY A 465 12.25 15.07 11.19
C GLY A 465 11.05 15.36 12.09
N ALA A 466 10.48 14.36 12.73
CA ALA A 466 9.37 14.58 13.66
C ALA A 466 9.86 15.35 14.92
N ASN A 467 9.17 16.43 15.29
CA ASN A 467 9.48 17.22 16.50
C ASN A 467 9.47 16.37 17.78
N SER A 468 8.75 15.25 17.78
CA SER A 468 8.70 14.26 18.86
C SER A 468 9.83 13.24 18.82
N SER A 469 10.72 13.29 17.81
CA SER A 469 11.83 12.35 17.75
C SER A 469 12.84 12.62 18.87
N PHE A 470 13.38 11.54 19.45
CA PHE A 470 14.38 11.67 20.51
C PHE A 470 15.63 12.41 20.03
N VAL A 471 16.06 12.16 18.79
CA VAL A 471 17.26 12.78 18.20
C VAL A 471 17.09 14.29 18.07
N ASN A 472 15.92 14.74 17.60
CA ASN A 472 15.60 16.16 17.48
C ASN A 472 15.52 16.85 18.86
N GLN A 473 14.82 16.22 19.82
CA GLN A 473 14.73 16.74 21.18
C GLN A 473 16.09 16.77 21.91
N LEU A 474 16.96 15.79 21.64
CA LEU A 474 18.32 15.73 22.21
C LEU A 474 19.19 16.88 21.69
N ALA A 475 19.11 17.19 20.40
CA ALA A 475 19.83 18.28 19.76
C ALA A 475 19.33 19.67 20.25
N ASN A 476 18.06 19.76 20.63
CA ASN A 476 17.48 21.01 21.13
C ASN A 476 17.78 21.21 22.62
N HIS A 477 18.81 22.01 22.92
CA HIS A 477 19.23 22.33 24.29
C HIS A 477 18.19 23.10 25.12
N SER A 478 17.16 23.69 24.50
CA SER A 478 16.07 24.36 25.22
C SER A 478 15.08 23.38 25.85
N VAL A 479 15.05 22.11 25.42
CA VAL A 479 14.20 21.06 26.02
C VAL A 479 14.92 20.48 27.23
N ALA A 480 14.30 20.50 28.40
CA ALA A 480 14.88 19.94 29.63
C ALA A 480 15.09 18.42 29.54
N ALA A 481 16.15 17.90 30.13
CA ALA A 481 16.46 16.47 30.15
C ALA A 481 15.32 15.62 30.74
N GLU A 482 14.65 16.17 31.75
CA GLU A 482 13.48 15.58 32.42
C GLU A 482 12.29 15.39 31.47
N MET A 483 12.09 16.32 30.52
CA MET A 483 11.04 16.21 29.50
C MET A 483 11.35 15.15 28.45
N ILE A 484 12.64 15.03 28.08
CA ILE A 484 13.08 14.01 27.11
C ILE A 484 12.98 12.59 27.71
N ALA A 485 13.21 12.49 29.02
CA ALA A 485 13.18 11.24 29.79
C ALA A 485 11.82 10.96 30.44
N THR A 486 10.72 11.58 29.95
CA THR A 486 9.37 11.36 30.52
C THR A 486 8.98 9.87 30.41
N ASP A 487 8.40 9.35 31.50
CA ASP A 487 7.91 7.97 31.56
C ASP A 487 6.74 7.75 30.58
N PRO A 488 6.84 6.83 29.61
CA PRO A 488 5.76 6.59 28.65
C PRO A 488 4.47 6.07 29.29
N PHE A 489 4.53 5.42 30.47
CA PHE A 489 3.35 4.98 31.20
C PHE A 489 2.53 6.16 31.75
N GLU A 490 3.19 7.23 32.22
CA GLU A 490 2.51 8.46 32.65
C GLU A 490 1.98 9.25 31.42
N THR A 491 2.74 9.27 30.33
CA THR A 491 2.31 9.90 29.08
C THR A 491 1.05 9.22 28.53
N LEU A 492 0.99 7.89 28.54
CA LEU A 492 -0.18 7.14 28.08
C LEU A 492 -1.44 7.49 28.89
N LYS A 493 -1.33 7.58 30.22
CA LYS A 493 -2.46 7.99 31.09
C LYS A 493 -2.97 9.38 30.71
N ALA A 494 -2.03 10.34 30.54
CA ALA A 494 -2.37 11.71 30.15
C ALA A 494 -3.03 11.76 28.74
N ASP A 495 -2.57 10.95 27.79
CA ASP A 495 -3.15 10.84 26.46
C ASP A 495 -4.57 10.25 26.49
N GLN A 496 -4.81 9.23 27.31
CA GLN A 496 -6.12 8.62 27.51
C GLN A 496 -7.11 9.58 28.20
N GLU A 497 -6.70 10.28 29.27
CA GLU A 497 -7.52 11.27 29.97
C GLU A 497 -7.89 12.45 29.07
N ALA A 498 -7.00 12.85 28.17
CA ALA A 498 -7.22 13.93 27.22
C ALA A 498 -8.04 13.50 25.98
N SER A 499 -8.43 12.23 25.86
CA SER A 499 -9.09 11.64 24.66
C SER A 499 -8.34 11.98 23.37
N ARG A 500 -7.01 11.96 23.42
CA ARG A 500 -6.12 12.47 22.36
C ARG A 500 -5.80 11.48 21.24
N SER A 501 -6.57 10.43 21.03
CA SER A 501 -6.41 9.66 19.81
C SER A 501 -6.83 10.55 18.62
N ARG A 502 -5.86 11.09 17.90
CA ARG A 502 -6.10 11.91 16.71
C ARG A 502 -6.32 11.05 15.47
N ILE A 503 -6.12 9.74 15.60
CA ILE A 503 -6.24 8.80 14.49
C ILE A 503 -7.68 8.28 14.46
N VAL A 504 -8.36 8.61 13.38
CA VAL A 504 -9.75 8.17 13.16
C VAL A 504 -9.75 6.70 12.74
N LYS A 505 -10.57 5.86 13.39
CA LYS A 505 -10.74 4.46 13.01
C LYS A 505 -11.25 4.35 11.58
N PRO A 506 -10.88 3.28 10.84
CA PRO A 506 -11.30 3.12 9.43
C PRO A 506 -12.81 3.22 9.20
N ALA A 507 -13.63 2.66 10.10
CA ALA A 507 -15.08 2.74 10.02
C ALA A 507 -15.64 4.17 10.16
N ASP A 508 -14.94 5.03 10.93
CA ASP A 508 -15.38 6.37 11.30
C ASP A 508 -14.79 7.46 10.38
N LEU A 509 -14.09 7.09 9.32
CA LEU A 509 -13.32 8.01 8.45
C LEU A 509 -14.18 9.17 7.91
N TYR A 510 -15.45 8.92 7.67
CA TYR A 510 -16.39 9.90 7.12
C TYR A 510 -17.45 10.37 8.13
N MET A 511 -17.27 10.07 9.43
CA MET A 511 -18.17 10.58 10.46
C MET A 511 -18.01 12.11 10.64
N PRO A 512 -19.06 12.85 10.98
CA PRO A 512 -20.41 12.39 11.36
C PRO A 512 -21.37 12.13 10.18
N GLU A 513 -20.94 12.25 8.95
CA GLU A 513 -21.82 12.17 7.77
C GLU A 513 -22.31 10.73 7.49
N ARG A 514 -21.39 9.77 7.50
CA ARG A 514 -21.69 8.35 7.24
C ARG A 514 -20.61 7.43 7.78
N LEU A 515 -20.94 6.17 8.02
CA LEU A 515 -19.95 5.13 8.23
C LEU A 515 -19.25 4.82 6.90
N ASN A 516 -17.96 4.50 6.97
CA ASN A 516 -17.21 3.92 5.85
C ASN A 516 -17.67 2.48 5.61
N SER A 517 -17.58 2.00 4.36
CA SER A 517 -17.88 0.60 4.03
C SER A 517 -16.84 -0.33 4.67
N ARG A 518 -17.31 -1.48 5.15
CA ARG A 518 -16.47 -2.55 5.68
C ARG A 518 -15.57 -3.12 4.57
N GLY A 519 -14.30 -3.38 4.89
CA GLY A 519 -13.37 -4.07 4.02
C GLY A 519 -12.84 -5.39 4.58
N TRP A 520 -12.09 -6.11 3.76
CA TRP A 520 -11.45 -7.39 4.08
C TRP A 520 -9.99 -7.33 3.65
N ASP A 521 -9.08 -7.61 4.58
CA ASP A 521 -7.65 -7.69 4.29
C ASP A 521 -7.28 -9.12 3.86
N LEU A 522 -7.28 -9.38 2.55
CA LEU A 522 -6.92 -10.68 1.98
C LEU A 522 -5.45 -11.07 2.20
N ALA A 523 -4.62 -10.16 2.67
CA ALA A 523 -3.27 -10.46 3.13
C ALA A 523 -3.25 -10.95 4.60
N ASN A 524 -4.32 -10.75 5.37
CA ASN A 524 -4.51 -11.33 6.68
C ASN A 524 -5.20 -12.69 6.57
N ARG A 525 -4.59 -13.74 7.16
CA ARG A 525 -5.10 -15.12 7.05
C ARG A 525 -6.49 -15.30 7.67
N THR A 526 -6.81 -14.57 8.74
CA THR A 526 -8.14 -14.64 9.38
C THR A 526 -9.21 -14.07 8.45
N ASP A 527 -9.03 -12.84 7.97
CA ASP A 527 -9.96 -12.21 7.02
C ASP A 527 -10.10 -13.01 5.73
N MET A 528 -8.97 -13.56 5.23
CA MET A 528 -8.98 -14.43 4.05
C MET A 528 -9.77 -15.71 4.28
N ASN A 529 -9.61 -16.36 5.44
CA ASN A 529 -10.37 -17.58 5.77
C ASN A 529 -11.86 -17.26 5.91
N ASP A 530 -12.22 -16.16 6.55
CA ASP A 530 -13.61 -15.69 6.64
C ASP A 530 -14.18 -15.45 5.24
N TYR A 531 -13.47 -14.69 4.40
CA TYR A 531 -13.85 -14.47 3.01
C TYR A 531 -14.09 -15.76 2.23
N VAL A 532 -13.19 -16.75 2.35
CA VAL A 532 -13.31 -18.04 1.66
C VAL A 532 -14.47 -18.86 2.23
N SER A 533 -14.63 -18.92 3.55
CA SER A 533 -15.67 -19.72 4.21
C SER A 533 -17.08 -19.18 3.92
N GLU A 534 -17.26 -17.86 3.93
CA GLU A 534 -18.54 -17.21 3.72
C GLU A 534 -19.05 -17.33 2.27
N ARG A 535 -18.18 -17.37 1.29
CA ARG A 535 -18.58 -17.57 -0.11
C ARG A 535 -18.67 -19.03 -0.53
N ALA A 536 -18.00 -19.96 0.18
CA ALA A 536 -17.95 -21.38 -0.17
C ALA A 536 -19.33 -22.04 -0.40
N PRO A 537 -20.39 -21.76 0.40
CA PRO A 537 -21.71 -22.32 0.19
C PRO A 537 -22.32 -22.01 -1.19
N PHE A 538 -21.84 -20.95 -1.85
CA PHE A 538 -22.34 -20.46 -3.12
C PHE A 538 -21.52 -20.94 -4.34
N ALA A 539 -20.52 -21.77 -4.14
CA ALA A 539 -19.61 -22.21 -5.21
C ALA A 539 -20.33 -22.94 -6.37
N GLU A 540 -21.39 -23.70 -6.06
CA GLU A 540 -22.18 -24.44 -7.06
C GLU A 540 -23.64 -23.95 -7.15
N LYS A 541 -23.99 -22.85 -6.45
CA LYS A 541 -25.35 -22.31 -6.48
C LYS A 541 -25.71 -21.90 -7.90
N LEU A 542 -26.93 -22.24 -8.31
CA LEU A 542 -27.57 -21.71 -9.54
C LEU A 542 -28.59 -20.64 -9.14
N TRP A 543 -28.37 -19.43 -9.66
CA TRP A 543 -29.26 -18.30 -9.41
C TRP A 543 -30.33 -18.17 -10.47
N ARG A 544 -31.41 -17.47 -10.11
CA ARG A 544 -32.48 -17.13 -11.03
C ARG A 544 -32.79 -15.66 -10.95
N SER A 545 -32.94 -15.02 -12.10
CA SER A 545 -33.41 -13.66 -12.24
C SER A 545 -34.70 -13.66 -13.09
N SER A 546 -35.60 -12.76 -12.77
CA SER A 546 -36.79 -12.49 -13.55
C SER A 546 -37.21 -11.04 -13.29
N PRO A 547 -38.10 -10.46 -14.11
CA PRO A 547 -38.64 -9.14 -13.81
C PRO A 547 -39.24 -9.08 -12.41
N ILE A 548 -38.83 -8.06 -11.63
CA ILE A 548 -39.39 -7.77 -10.31
C ILE A 548 -40.27 -6.54 -10.50
N THR A 549 -41.60 -6.76 -10.67
CA THR A 549 -42.56 -5.75 -11.08
C THR A 549 -43.84 -5.82 -10.26
N VAL A 550 -44.58 -4.73 -10.20
CA VAL A 550 -45.90 -4.67 -9.50
C VAL A 550 -46.86 -5.74 -10.01
N ARG A 551 -46.92 -5.90 -11.33
CA ARG A 551 -47.64 -7.03 -11.94
C ARG A 551 -46.65 -8.17 -12.15
N PRO A 552 -46.84 -9.33 -11.51
CA PRO A 552 -45.94 -10.45 -11.69
C PRO A 552 -45.83 -10.87 -13.14
N VAL A 553 -44.64 -10.99 -13.65
CA VAL A 553 -44.34 -11.54 -14.97
C VAL A 553 -44.25 -13.07 -14.84
N THR A 554 -45.18 -13.77 -15.52
CA THR A 554 -45.28 -15.24 -15.47
C THR A 554 -44.76 -15.95 -16.73
N SER A 555 -44.41 -15.18 -17.78
CA SER A 555 -43.92 -15.67 -19.06
C SER A 555 -42.82 -14.75 -19.61
N GLY A 556 -41.83 -15.29 -20.27
CA GLY A 556 -40.72 -14.58 -20.91
C GLY A 556 -39.75 -15.53 -21.54
N SER A 557 -38.79 -15.00 -22.28
CA SER A 557 -37.71 -15.77 -22.86
C SER A 557 -36.70 -16.13 -21.75
N ALA A 558 -36.39 -17.42 -21.62
CA ALA A 558 -35.41 -17.88 -20.60
C ALA A 558 -34.04 -18.03 -21.25
N HIS A 559 -33.06 -17.41 -20.67
CA HIS A 559 -31.66 -17.51 -21.07
C HIS A 559 -30.77 -18.04 -19.95
N LYS A 560 -29.77 -18.83 -20.32
CA LYS A 560 -28.75 -19.30 -19.39
C LYS A 560 -27.62 -18.29 -19.29
N ILE A 561 -27.17 -18.07 -18.08
CA ILE A 561 -25.97 -17.26 -17.78
C ILE A 561 -24.81 -18.20 -17.49
N PHE A 562 -23.70 -17.98 -18.15
CA PHE A 562 -22.49 -18.82 -18.06
C PHE A 562 -21.35 -18.05 -17.41
N ASN A 563 -20.43 -18.80 -16.82
CA ASN A 563 -19.22 -18.26 -16.23
C ASN A 563 -18.23 -17.86 -17.35
N PRO A 564 -17.76 -16.61 -17.39
CA PRO A 564 -16.80 -16.19 -18.44
C PRO A 564 -15.43 -16.89 -18.35
N ALA A 565 -15.07 -17.44 -17.19
CA ALA A 565 -13.84 -18.24 -17.03
C ALA A 565 -14.00 -19.70 -17.49
N PHE A 566 -15.24 -20.22 -17.64
CA PHE A 566 -15.55 -21.59 -18.04
C PHE A 566 -16.82 -21.59 -18.90
N LYS A 567 -16.64 -21.65 -20.21
CA LYS A 567 -17.73 -21.46 -21.20
C LYS A 567 -18.95 -22.36 -21.02
N ASP A 568 -18.76 -23.56 -20.45
CA ASP A 568 -19.83 -24.54 -20.25
C ASP A 568 -20.41 -24.55 -18.83
N LEU A 569 -19.85 -23.76 -17.91
CA LEU A 569 -20.29 -23.71 -16.51
C LEU A 569 -21.44 -22.71 -16.35
N GLN A 570 -22.68 -23.25 -16.20
CA GLN A 570 -23.86 -22.43 -15.94
C GLN A 570 -23.79 -21.83 -14.52
N VAL A 571 -24.05 -20.52 -14.42
CA VAL A 571 -24.16 -19.75 -13.17
C VAL A 571 -25.62 -19.60 -12.76
N GLY A 572 -26.51 -19.47 -13.72
CA GLY A 572 -27.94 -19.28 -13.46
C GLY A 572 -28.77 -19.18 -14.73
N GLU A 573 -30.00 -18.70 -14.55
CA GLU A 573 -30.91 -18.41 -15.65
C GLU A 573 -31.64 -17.09 -15.42
N VAL A 574 -31.98 -16.39 -16.48
CA VAL A 574 -32.77 -15.16 -16.47
C VAL A 574 -34.01 -15.33 -17.33
N ILE A 575 -35.16 -14.86 -16.84
CA ILE A 575 -36.35 -14.66 -17.65
C ILE A 575 -36.36 -13.19 -18.03
N GLU A 576 -36.35 -12.88 -19.33
CA GLU A 576 -36.30 -11.52 -19.84
C GLU A 576 -37.72 -10.94 -19.99
N ALA A 577 -37.83 -9.66 -19.70
CA ALA A 577 -39.05 -8.89 -20.01
C ALA A 577 -39.11 -8.60 -21.52
N ASP A 578 -40.32 -8.52 -22.01
CA ASP A 578 -40.65 -8.00 -23.36
C ASP A 578 -41.00 -6.50 -23.31
N GLU A 579 -41.23 -5.91 -24.47
CA GLU A 579 -41.64 -4.50 -24.62
C GLU A 579 -42.94 -4.19 -23.87
N GLN A 580 -43.97 -5.06 -23.98
CA GLN A 580 -45.24 -4.83 -23.33
C GLN A 580 -45.15 -4.86 -21.82
N GLN A 581 -44.34 -5.78 -21.28
CA GLN A 581 -44.08 -5.88 -19.86
C GLN A 581 -43.31 -4.65 -19.33
N ALA A 582 -42.39 -4.10 -20.13
CA ALA A 582 -41.74 -2.83 -19.81
C ALA A 582 -42.71 -1.66 -19.76
N LEU A 583 -43.63 -1.56 -20.74
CA LEU A 583 -44.70 -0.54 -20.77
C LEU A 583 -45.68 -0.69 -19.59
N ASP A 584 -46.02 -1.91 -19.20
CA ASP A 584 -46.84 -2.22 -18.04
C ASP A 584 -46.15 -1.79 -16.74
N ALA A 585 -44.86 -2.10 -16.60
CA ALA A 585 -44.06 -1.67 -15.45
C ALA A 585 -44.01 -0.14 -15.33
N ILE A 586 -43.82 0.59 -16.43
CA ILE A 586 -43.87 2.06 -16.47
C ILE A 586 -45.24 2.56 -15.97
N SER A 587 -46.34 1.90 -16.37
CA SER A 587 -47.68 2.30 -15.97
C SER A 587 -47.97 2.15 -14.47
N GLU A 588 -47.31 1.18 -13.82
CA GLU A 588 -47.47 0.87 -12.40
C GLU A 588 -46.41 1.56 -11.52
N ALA A 589 -45.33 2.07 -12.11
CA ALA A 589 -44.27 2.77 -11.36
C ALA A 589 -44.77 4.07 -10.73
N ARG A 590 -44.33 4.39 -9.55
CA ARG A 590 -44.67 5.62 -8.81
C ARG A 590 -43.40 6.18 -8.14
N PRO A 591 -43.27 7.52 -8.06
CA PRO A 591 -42.30 8.16 -7.20
C PRO A 591 -42.41 7.63 -5.76
N TRP A 592 -41.28 7.58 -5.07
CA TRP A 592 -41.23 7.16 -3.66
C TRP A 592 -41.62 8.33 -2.76
N ASP A 593 -42.92 8.47 -2.53
CA ASP A 593 -43.51 9.54 -1.72
C ASP A 593 -43.40 9.22 -0.21
N ALA A 594 -42.15 9.15 0.30
CA ALA A 594 -41.84 8.99 1.71
C ALA A 594 -41.01 10.18 2.19
N PRO A 595 -41.06 10.54 3.48
CA PRO A 595 -40.16 11.55 4.04
C PRO A 595 -38.68 11.22 3.79
N VAL A 596 -37.85 12.23 3.63
CA VAL A 596 -36.39 12.05 3.41
C VAL A 596 -35.78 11.14 4.46
N ALA A 597 -36.08 11.35 5.74
CA ALA A 597 -35.59 10.55 6.85
C ALA A 597 -35.94 9.05 6.76
N GLU A 598 -37.14 8.71 6.18
CA GLU A 598 -37.53 7.32 5.97
C GLU A 598 -36.73 6.71 4.81
N ARG A 599 -36.60 7.43 3.69
CA ARG A 599 -35.79 6.98 2.55
C ARG A 599 -34.34 6.77 2.94
N GLU A 600 -33.77 7.70 3.73
CA GLU A 600 -32.44 7.58 4.30
C GLU A 600 -32.28 6.31 5.14
N ALA A 601 -33.18 6.09 6.12
CA ALA A 601 -33.11 4.93 6.99
C ALA A 601 -33.19 3.61 6.21
N VAL A 602 -34.02 3.53 5.17
CA VAL A 602 -34.12 2.35 4.31
C VAL A 602 -32.85 2.13 3.49
N LEU A 603 -32.28 3.19 2.89
CA LEU A 603 -31.03 3.06 2.11
C LEU A 603 -29.85 2.66 3.01
N ARG A 604 -29.74 3.19 4.23
CA ARG A 604 -28.75 2.75 5.21
C ARG A 604 -28.92 1.28 5.59
N LYS A 605 -30.17 0.84 5.81
CA LYS A 605 -30.48 -0.56 6.07
C LYS A 605 -30.11 -1.46 4.87
N ALA A 606 -30.33 -0.99 3.64
CA ALA A 606 -29.90 -1.71 2.44
C ALA A 606 -28.38 -1.88 2.38
N ALA A 607 -27.63 -0.84 2.76
CA ALA A 607 -26.17 -0.91 2.88
C ALA A 607 -25.73 -1.99 3.87
N ASP A 608 -26.37 -2.05 5.04
CA ASP A 608 -26.09 -3.06 6.06
C ASP A 608 -26.44 -4.48 5.58
N LEU A 609 -27.54 -4.65 4.84
CA LEU A 609 -27.91 -5.93 4.22
C LEU A 609 -26.89 -6.36 3.15
N TYR A 610 -26.37 -5.44 2.33
CA TYR A 610 -25.31 -5.75 1.38
C TYR A 610 -24.06 -6.28 2.08
N GLU A 611 -23.63 -5.63 3.17
CA GLU A 611 -22.51 -6.11 3.97
C GLU A 611 -22.80 -7.46 4.65
N GLN A 612 -24.04 -7.74 5.07
CA GLN A 612 -24.42 -9.04 5.64
C GLN A 612 -24.42 -10.16 4.61
N HIS A 613 -24.80 -9.88 3.35
CA HIS A 613 -24.85 -10.85 2.27
C HIS A 613 -23.56 -10.91 1.44
N HIS A 614 -22.43 -10.38 1.98
CA HIS A 614 -21.15 -10.28 1.25
C HIS A 614 -20.69 -11.62 0.63
N GLY A 615 -20.83 -12.74 1.34
CA GLY A 615 -20.39 -14.06 0.84
C GLY A 615 -21.10 -14.46 -0.47
N GLU A 616 -22.41 -14.26 -0.56
CA GLU A 616 -23.19 -14.52 -1.78
C GLU A 616 -22.85 -13.53 -2.88
N ILE A 617 -22.69 -12.25 -2.55
CA ILE A 617 -22.34 -11.19 -3.49
C ILE A 617 -20.96 -11.47 -4.10
N PHE A 618 -19.95 -11.80 -3.29
CA PHE A 618 -18.60 -12.13 -3.78
C PHE A 618 -18.60 -13.35 -4.71
N ALA A 619 -19.33 -14.40 -4.31
CA ALA A 619 -19.45 -15.61 -5.13
C ALA A 619 -20.10 -15.33 -6.49
N LEU A 620 -21.18 -14.53 -6.49
CA LEU A 620 -21.91 -14.22 -7.70
C LEU A 620 -21.11 -13.31 -8.63
N LEU A 621 -20.48 -12.24 -8.12
CA LEU A 621 -19.61 -11.36 -8.91
C LEU A 621 -18.44 -12.11 -9.56
N ALA A 622 -17.82 -13.03 -8.83
CA ALA A 622 -16.73 -13.84 -9.38
C ALA A 622 -17.20 -14.78 -10.50
N ARG A 623 -18.40 -15.36 -10.37
CA ARG A 623 -18.92 -16.37 -11.28
C ARG A 623 -19.68 -15.77 -12.47
N GLU A 624 -20.45 -14.70 -12.30
CA GLU A 624 -21.24 -14.06 -13.36
C GLU A 624 -20.42 -13.03 -14.15
N ALA A 625 -19.62 -12.22 -13.47
CA ALA A 625 -18.89 -11.12 -14.08
C ALA A 625 -17.37 -11.36 -14.23
N GLY A 626 -16.87 -12.52 -13.81
CA GLY A 626 -15.43 -12.83 -13.91
C GLY A 626 -14.53 -11.95 -13.02
N LYS A 627 -15.07 -11.40 -11.93
CA LYS A 627 -14.37 -10.49 -11.04
C LYS A 627 -13.39 -11.21 -10.12
N THR A 628 -12.16 -10.72 -10.03
CA THR A 628 -11.17 -11.22 -9.04
C THR A 628 -11.61 -10.88 -7.62
N GLN A 629 -10.95 -11.49 -6.63
CA GLN A 629 -11.29 -11.30 -5.22
C GLN A 629 -11.19 -9.82 -4.79
N PHE A 630 -10.15 -9.14 -5.22
CA PHE A 630 -9.96 -7.71 -4.95
C PHE A 630 -11.06 -6.86 -5.61
N ASP A 631 -11.44 -7.21 -6.84
CA ASP A 631 -12.52 -6.53 -7.55
C ASP A 631 -13.87 -6.73 -6.87
N THR A 632 -14.17 -7.94 -6.35
CA THR A 632 -15.45 -8.20 -5.66
C THR A 632 -15.59 -7.41 -4.37
N ILE A 633 -14.50 -7.28 -3.61
CA ILE A 633 -14.47 -6.46 -2.39
C ILE A 633 -14.67 -4.97 -2.74
N ALA A 634 -13.94 -4.47 -3.73
CA ALA A 634 -14.05 -3.08 -4.17
C ALA A 634 -15.47 -2.76 -4.64
N GLU A 635 -16.07 -3.64 -5.41
CA GLU A 635 -17.43 -3.51 -5.94
C GLU A 635 -18.51 -3.45 -4.83
N LEU A 636 -18.41 -4.33 -3.84
CA LEU A 636 -19.32 -4.30 -2.70
C LEU A 636 -19.15 -3.02 -1.87
N ARG A 637 -17.91 -2.63 -1.57
CA ARG A 637 -17.62 -1.43 -0.80
C ARG A 637 -18.15 -0.17 -1.47
N GLU A 638 -17.96 -0.05 -2.78
CA GLU A 638 -18.46 1.08 -3.58
C GLU A 638 -19.99 1.12 -3.56
N ALA A 639 -20.67 -0.01 -3.73
CA ALA A 639 -22.12 -0.09 -3.65
C ALA A 639 -22.66 0.35 -2.28
N VAL A 640 -22.04 -0.12 -1.19
CA VAL A 640 -22.40 0.26 0.19
C VAL A 640 -22.17 1.74 0.42
N ASP A 641 -21.05 2.27 -0.04
CA ASP A 641 -20.73 3.71 0.09
C ASP A 641 -21.69 4.57 -0.73
N PHE A 642 -22.13 4.15 -1.92
CA PHE A 642 -23.18 4.86 -2.68
C PHE A 642 -24.51 4.92 -1.91
N LEU A 643 -24.94 3.82 -1.31
CA LEU A 643 -26.18 3.80 -0.51
C LEU A 643 -26.07 4.78 0.67
N ARG A 644 -25.00 4.76 1.43
CA ARG A 644 -24.78 5.63 2.58
C ARG A 644 -24.57 7.10 2.18
N TYR A 645 -23.84 7.34 1.08
CA TYR A 645 -23.57 8.67 0.57
C TYR A 645 -24.85 9.36 0.07
N TYR A 646 -25.61 8.73 -0.82
CA TYR A 646 -26.84 9.33 -1.36
C TYR A 646 -27.95 9.45 -0.32
N ALA A 647 -28.02 8.55 0.67
CA ALA A 647 -28.89 8.72 1.82
C ALA A 647 -28.60 10.05 2.53
N LYS A 648 -27.31 10.36 2.77
CA LYS A 648 -26.90 11.61 3.44
C LYS A 648 -27.08 12.85 2.56
N GLU A 649 -26.80 12.74 1.25
CA GLU A 649 -27.02 13.85 0.33
C GLU A 649 -28.49 14.29 0.26
N ALA A 650 -29.42 13.35 0.36
CA ALA A 650 -30.85 13.67 0.37
C ALA A 650 -31.27 14.57 1.54
N GLU A 651 -30.63 14.42 2.72
CA GLU A 651 -30.86 15.29 3.88
C GLU A 651 -30.49 16.76 3.64
N LYS A 652 -29.49 17.00 2.79
CA LYS A 652 -29.03 18.36 2.48
C LYS A 652 -30.02 19.14 1.60
N HIS A 653 -30.94 18.41 0.96
CA HIS A 653 -31.91 18.94 0.02
C HIS A 653 -33.37 18.57 0.35
N PRO A 654 -33.87 18.84 1.59
CA PRO A 654 -35.18 18.36 2.04
C PRO A 654 -36.36 18.93 1.25
N GLU A 655 -36.20 20.12 0.65
CA GLU A 655 -37.22 20.80 -0.14
C GLU A 655 -37.20 20.39 -1.62
N SER A 656 -36.27 19.55 -2.05
CA SER A 656 -36.19 19.08 -3.43
C SER A 656 -37.36 18.15 -3.75
N LYS A 657 -38.00 18.38 -4.88
CA LYS A 657 -39.08 17.52 -5.37
C LYS A 657 -38.52 16.46 -6.32
N PRO A 658 -39.06 15.22 -6.27
CA PRO A 658 -38.73 14.21 -7.25
C PRO A 658 -39.09 14.68 -8.68
N ARG A 659 -38.26 14.30 -9.65
CA ARG A 659 -38.57 14.56 -11.08
C ARG A 659 -39.68 13.66 -11.60
N GLY A 660 -39.88 12.48 -11.05
CA GLY A 660 -40.87 11.49 -11.45
C GLY A 660 -40.29 10.09 -11.61
N LEU A 661 -40.33 9.54 -12.82
CA LEU A 661 -39.82 8.22 -13.13
C LEU A 661 -38.43 8.33 -13.78
N ILE A 662 -37.47 7.58 -13.26
CA ILE A 662 -36.11 7.52 -13.77
C ILE A 662 -35.80 6.10 -14.26
N SER A 663 -35.33 5.97 -15.49
CA SER A 663 -34.79 4.73 -16.01
C SER A 663 -33.30 4.64 -15.67
N CYS A 664 -32.90 3.58 -14.94
CA CYS A 664 -31.48 3.30 -14.62
C CYS A 664 -31.02 2.12 -15.47
N ILE A 665 -30.15 2.40 -16.45
CA ILE A 665 -29.60 1.41 -17.40
C ILE A 665 -28.11 1.24 -17.07
N SER A 666 -27.79 0.14 -16.42
CA SER A 666 -26.45 -0.09 -15.84
C SER A 666 -25.58 -1.01 -16.70
N PRO A 667 -24.24 -0.91 -16.57
CA PRO A 667 -23.28 -1.70 -17.32
C PRO A 667 -23.01 -3.05 -16.67
N TRP A 668 -22.32 -3.93 -17.40
CA TRP A 668 -21.87 -5.23 -16.88
C TRP A 668 -20.52 -5.18 -16.14
N ASN A 669 -19.70 -4.17 -16.34
CA ASN A 669 -18.34 -4.10 -15.78
C ASN A 669 -18.30 -3.67 -14.31
N PHE A 670 -19.33 -2.97 -13.82
CA PHE A 670 -19.61 -2.69 -12.41
C PHE A 670 -21.09 -3.00 -12.12
N PRO A 671 -21.46 -4.30 -12.18
CA PRO A 671 -22.86 -4.69 -12.21
C PRO A 671 -23.58 -4.54 -10.87
N LEU A 672 -22.84 -4.42 -9.75
CA LEU A 672 -23.36 -4.11 -8.43
C LEU A 672 -23.20 -2.62 -8.10
N ALA A 673 -21.99 -2.08 -8.21
CA ALA A 673 -21.69 -0.73 -7.74
C ALA A 673 -22.38 0.35 -8.56
N ILE A 674 -22.21 0.37 -9.89
CA ILE A 674 -22.84 1.39 -10.74
C ILE A 674 -24.37 1.19 -10.77
N PHE A 675 -24.84 -0.07 -10.81
CA PHE A 675 -26.28 -0.36 -10.67
C PHE A 675 -26.84 0.27 -9.38
N THR A 676 -26.22 0.00 -8.25
CA THR A 676 -26.64 0.53 -6.95
C THR A 676 -26.54 2.06 -6.90
N GLY A 677 -25.46 2.64 -7.44
CA GLY A 677 -25.24 4.09 -7.44
C GLY A 677 -26.36 4.84 -8.18
N GLN A 678 -26.73 4.38 -9.40
CA GLN A 678 -27.82 4.95 -10.18
C GLN A 678 -29.17 4.81 -9.45
N VAL A 679 -29.48 3.61 -8.96
CA VAL A 679 -30.74 3.31 -8.26
C VAL A 679 -30.83 4.09 -6.95
N ALA A 680 -29.79 4.07 -6.12
CA ALA A 680 -29.77 4.75 -4.83
C ALA A 680 -29.90 6.26 -4.95
N ALA A 681 -29.21 6.89 -5.91
CA ALA A 681 -29.33 8.33 -6.16
C ALA A 681 -30.74 8.74 -6.55
N ALA A 682 -31.36 7.99 -7.45
CA ALA A 682 -32.73 8.26 -7.90
C ALA A 682 -33.77 8.06 -6.78
N LEU A 683 -33.65 6.97 -6.00
CA LEU A 683 -34.54 6.67 -4.86
C LEU A 683 -34.36 7.67 -3.70
N ALA A 684 -33.12 8.06 -3.39
CA ALA A 684 -32.82 9.05 -2.35
C ALA A 684 -33.52 10.38 -2.64
N ALA A 685 -33.57 10.80 -3.92
CA ALA A 685 -34.27 11.99 -4.38
C ALA A 685 -35.78 11.82 -4.44
N GLY A 686 -36.36 10.64 -4.09
CA GLY A 686 -37.78 10.36 -4.09
C GLY A 686 -38.39 9.97 -5.44
N ASN A 687 -37.56 9.67 -6.44
CA ASN A 687 -38.04 9.22 -7.74
C ASN A 687 -38.52 7.76 -7.71
N GLY A 688 -39.36 7.37 -8.69
CA GLY A 688 -39.60 5.98 -9.02
C GLY A 688 -38.53 5.49 -10.01
N VAL A 689 -38.06 4.27 -9.87
CA VAL A 689 -36.95 3.70 -10.62
C VAL A 689 -37.40 2.47 -11.42
N LEU A 690 -37.04 2.48 -12.70
CA LEU A 690 -37.12 1.33 -13.61
C LEU A 690 -35.68 0.93 -13.94
N ALA A 691 -35.24 -0.14 -13.31
CA ALA A 691 -33.85 -0.57 -13.39
C ALA A 691 -33.64 -1.67 -14.44
N LYS A 692 -32.84 -1.42 -15.45
CA LYS A 692 -32.42 -2.40 -16.46
C LYS A 692 -30.94 -2.76 -16.27
N PRO A 693 -30.63 -3.96 -15.80
CA PRO A 693 -29.25 -4.44 -15.75
C PRO A 693 -28.71 -4.72 -17.15
N ALA A 694 -27.40 -4.84 -17.27
CA ALA A 694 -26.78 -5.36 -18.48
C ALA A 694 -27.20 -6.83 -18.74
N ASP A 695 -27.24 -7.21 -20.01
CA ASP A 695 -27.69 -8.53 -20.44
C ASP A 695 -26.75 -9.66 -19.92
N GLN A 696 -25.48 -9.34 -19.67
CA GLN A 696 -24.47 -10.26 -19.17
C GLN A 696 -24.56 -10.50 -17.65
N THR A 697 -25.13 -9.55 -16.86
CA THR A 697 -25.06 -9.57 -15.40
C THR A 697 -26.41 -9.31 -14.73
N PRO A 698 -27.49 -10.05 -15.11
CA PRO A 698 -28.82 -9.85 -14.54
C PRO A 698 -29.00 -10.47 -13.16
N LEU A 699 -28.16 -11.45 -12.75
CA LEU A 699 -28.35 -12.21 -11.50
C LEU A 699 -27.96 -11.37 -10.29
N ILE A 700 -26.81 -10.67 -10.35
CA ILE A 700 -26.37 -9.79 -9.25
C ILE A 700 -27.29 -8.59 -9.07
N ALA A 701 -27.84 -8.04 -10.17
CA ALA A 701 -28.83 -6.96 -10.11
C ALA A 701 -30.13 -7.42 -9.45
N ALA A 702 -30.56 -8.66 -9.69
CA ALA A 702 -31.74 -9.24 -9.03
C ALA A 702 -31.49 -9.43 -7.52
N LEU A 703 -30.34 -9.92 -7.12
CA LEU A 703 -29.97 -10.03 -5.70
C LEU A 703 -29.97 -8.65 -5.04
N ALA A 704 -29.33 -7.66 -5.64
CA ALA A 704 -29.28 -6.27 -5.16
C ALA A 704 -30.68 -5.66 -5.00
N THR A 705 -31.57 -5.86 -6.00
CA THR A 705 -32.95 -5.36 -5.97
C THR A 705 -33.77 -6.03 -4.84
N ASN A 706 -33.61 -7.34 -4.64
CA ASN A 706 -34.30 -8.05 -3.56
C ASN A 706 -33.88 -7.53 -2.18
N LEU A 707 -32.58 -7.26 -1.97
CA LEU A 707 -32.07 -6.69 -0.72
C LEU A 707 -32.58 -5.25 -0.49
N LEU A 708 -32.72 -4.44 -1.56
CA LEU A 708 -33.34 -3.12 -1.46
C LEU A 708 -34.83 -3.23 -1.05
N HIS A 709 -35.60 -4.19 -1.56
CA HIS A 709 -36.97 -4.44 -1.16
C HIS A 709 -37.07 -4.96 0.29
N GLU A 710 -36.17 -5.85 0.70
CA GLU A 710 -36.06 -6.33 2.07
C GLU A 710 -35.73 -5.20 3.06
N ALA A 711 -34.91 -4.22 2.63
CA ALA A 711 -34.65 -3.02 3.40
C ALA A 711 -35.93 -2.17 3.61
N GLY A 712 -36.86 -2.19 2.67
CA GLY A 712 -38.11 -1.48 2.75
C GLY A 712 -38.45 -0.60 1.54
N VAL A 713 -37.69 -0.66 0.44
CA VAL A 713 -38.04 0.07 -0.80
C VAL A 713 -39.37 -0.50 -1.37
N PRO A 714 -40.42 0.32 -1.59
CA PRO A 714 -41.68 -0.17 -2.10
C PRO A 714 -41.57 -0.66 -3.56
N LEU A 715 -42.31 -1.75 -3.88
CA LEU A 715 -42.26 -2.31 -5.24
C LEU A 715 -42.66 -1.32 -6.36
N PRO A 716 -43.63 -0.40 -6.21
CA PRO A 716 -43.90 0.62 -7.21
C PRO A 716 -42.77 1.66 -7.37
N ALA A 717 -41.91 1.84 -6.36
CA ALA A 717 -40.79 2.79 -6.39
C ALA A 717 -39.52 2.21 -7.02
N LEU A 718 -39.37 0.87 -7.04
CA LEU A 718 -38.26 0.19 -7.70
C LEU A 718 -38.77 -1.07 -8.41
N GLN A 719 -38.61 -1.13 -9.72
CA GLN A 719 -38.90 -2.32 -10.51
C GLN A 719 -37.67 -2.73 -11.34
N LEU A 720 -37.36 -4.02 -11.37
CA LEU A 720 -36.26 -4.59 -12.14
C LEU A 720 -36.76 -5.22 -13.44
N LEU A 721 -36.15 -4.87 -14.55
CA LEU A 721 -36.54 -5.29 -15.89
C LEU A 721 -35.34 -5.84 -16.67
N PRO A 722 -34.86 -7.07 -16.38
CA PRO A 722 -33.85 -7.72 -17.23
C PRO A 722 -34.42 -7.95 -18.61
N GLY A 723 -33.64 -7.68 -19.66
CA GLY A 723 -34.06 -7.85 -21.07
C GLY A 723 -33.17 -7.06 -22.01
N ALA A 724 -33.30 -7.37 -23.30
CA ALA A 724 -32.43 -6.81 -24.32
C ALA A 724 -32.51 -5.29 -24.46
N GLY A 725 -31.38 -4.66 -24.73
CA GLY A 725 -31.30 -3.19 -24.90
C GLY A 725 -32.20 -2.66 -26.03
N ALA A 726 -32.33 -3.44 -27.12
CA ALA A 726 -33.16 -3.08 -28.29
C ALA A 726 -34.68 -3.10 -28.03
N THR A 727 -35.13 -3.82 -27.00
CA THR A 727 -36.55 -3.92 -26.63
C THR A 727 -36.85 -3.16 -25.33
N VAL A 728 -36.43 -3.71 -24.20
CA VAL A 728 -36.63 -3.09 -22.89
C VAL A 728 -35.94 -1.74 -22.76
N GLY A 729 -34.67 -1.64 -23.17
CA GLY A 729 -33.91 -0.38 -23.13
C GLY A 729 -34.51 0.71 -24.01
N ALA A 730 -34.99 0.35 -25.20
CA ALA A 730 -35.69 1.27 -26.11
C ALA A 730 -37.03 1.77 -25.50
N ALA A 731 -37.84 0.87 -24.93
CA ALA A 731 -39.08 1.25 -24.26
C ALA A 731 -38.85 2.19 -23.08
N LEU A 732 -37.85 1.87 -22.22
CA LEU A 732 -37.52 2.67 -21.03
C LEU A 732 -36.86 4.03 -21.35
N SER A 733 -36.29 4.22 -22.54
CA SER A 733 -35.71 5.50 -22.94
C SER A 733 -36.60 6.35 -23.83
N GLY A 734 -37.62 5.75 -24.49
CA GLY A 734 -38.51 6.44 -25.42
C GLY A 734 -39.92 6.73 -24.89
N ASP A 735 -40.30 6.24 -23.74
CA ASP A 735 -41.64 6.48 -23.22
C ASP A 735 -41.76 7.87 -22.57
N ALA A 736 -42.76 8.65 -23.02
CA ALA A 736 -42.98 10.02 -22.54
C ALA A 736 -43.32 10.15 -21.02
N ARG A 737 -43.59 9.05 -20.31
CA ARG A 737 -43.78 9.05 -18.86
C ARG A 737 -42.46 9.04 -18.10
N ILE A 738 -41.34 8.77 -18.79
CA ILE A 738 -40.00 8.75 -18.17
C ILE A 738 -39.43 10.16 -18.14
N ASN A 739 -39.08 10.64 -16.95
CA ASN A 739 -38.59 12.00 -16.70
C ASN A 739 -37.06 12.11 -16.75
N GLY A 740 -36.37 10.97 -16.82
CA GLY A 740 -34.94 10.95 -16.98
C GLY A 740 -34.36 9.55 -17.14
N VAL A 741 -33.17 9.49 -17.73
CA VAL A 741 -32.40 8.26 -17.95
C VAL A 741 -31.02 8.45 -17.36
N CYS A 742 -30.63 7.53 -16.44
CA CYS A 742 -29.26 7.35 -15.99
C CYS A 742 -28.68 6.15 -16.74
N PHE A 743 -27.68 6.38 -17.55
CA PHE A 743 -27.04 5.37 -18.39
C PHE A 743 -25.55 5.30 -18.15
N THR A 744 -25.02 4.09 -18.08
CA THR A 744 -23.57 3.84 -18.17
C THR A 744 -23.31 2.73 -19.17
N GLY A 745 -22.42 2.97 -20.14
CA GLY A 745 -22.10 2.00 -21.19
C GLY A 745 -21.39 2.61 -22.38
N SER A 746 -21.58 2.04 -23.59
CA SER A 746 -20.89 2.52 -24.80
C SER A 746 -21.40 3.89 -25.26
N THR A 747 -20.51 4.72 -25.83
CA THR A 747 -20.87 6.00 -26.44
C THR A 747 -21.93 5.85 -27.54
N ALA A 748 -21.88 4.80 -28.35
CA ALA A 748 -22.88 4.53 -29.40
C ALA A 748 -24.26 4.28 -28.81
N THR A 749 -24.36 3.54 -27.71
CA THR A 749 -25.63 3.30 -27.00
C THR A 749 -26.16 4.60 -26.39
N ALA A 750 -25.30 5.43 -25.76
CA ALA A 750 -25.69 6.73 -25.21
C ALA A 750 -26.27 7.65 -26.27
N GLN A 751 -25.65 7.71 -27.47
CA GLN A 751 -26.16 8.48 -28.60
C GLN A 751 -27.52 7.95 -29.09
N THR A 752 -27.73 6.62 -29.04
CA THR A 752 -29.01 6.02 -29.42
C THR A 752 -30.10 6.38 -28.42
N ILE A 753 -29.80 6.30 -27.11
CA ILE A 753 -30.71 6.73 -26.03
C ILE A 753 -31.06 8.21 -26.18
N HIS A 754 -30.06 9.06 -26.46
CA HIS A 754 -30.27 10.49 -26.63
C HIS A 754 -31.23 10.79 -27.80
N ARG A 755 -31.03 10.13 -28.96
CA ARG A 755 -31.96 10.25 -30.09
C ARG A 755 -33.37 9.77 -29.72
N ASN A 756 -33.46 8.64 -29.03
CA ASN A 756 -34.74 8.07 -28.64
C ASN A 756 -35.51 9.02 -27.69
N ILE A 757 -34.86 9.64 -26.74
CA ILE A 757 -35.41 10.69 -25.85
C ILE A 757 -35.88 11.89 -26.68
N ALA A 758 -35.07 12.37 -27.63
CA ALA A 758 -35.36 13.52 -28.45
C ALA A 758 -36.57 13.30 -29.39
N GLU A 759 -36.78 12.07 -29.88
CA GLU A 759 -37.87 11.71 -30.80
C GLU A 759 -39.19 11.39 -30.08
N HIS A 760 -39.12 10.78 -28.90
CA HIS A 760 -40.30 10.18 -28.25
C HIS A 760 -40.50 10.61 -26.79
N GLY A 761 -39.46 11.11 -26.11
CA GLY A 761 -39.50 11.54 -24.72
C GLY A 761 -40.11 12.93 -24.50
N GLN A 762 -40.07 13.41 -23.27
CA GLN A 762 -40.43 14.79 -22.94
C GLN A 762 -39.28 15.76 -23.25
N ALA A 763 -39.60 17.01 -23.56
CA ALA A 763 -38.59 18.02 -23.91
C ALA A 763 -37.63 18.36 -22.78
N ASP A 764 -37.98 18.10 -21.51
CA ASP A 764 -37.20 18.37 -20.29
C ASP A 764 -36.67 17.06 -19.63
N SER A 765 -36.77 15.91 -20.34
CA SER A 765 -36.22 14.66 -19.84
C SER A 765 -34.73 14.76 -19.63
N LEU A 766 -34.29 14.37 -18.43
CA LEU A 766 -32.86 14.36 -18.07
C LEU A 766 -32.14 13.17 -18.73
N LEU A 767 -30.96 13.39 -19.27
CA LEU A 767 -30.01 12.32 -19.61
C LEU A 767 -28.71 12.51 -18.85
N ILE A 768 -28.37 11.51 -18.00
CA ILE A 768 -27.04 11.35 -17.41
C ILE A 768 -26.41 10.15 -18.08
N ALA A 769 -25.41 10.40 -18.92
CA ALA A 769 -24.75 9.35 -19.71
C ALA A 769 -23.25 9.31 -19.40
N GLU A 770 -22.82 8.25 -18.71
CA GLU A 770 -21.43 7.94 -18.46
C GLU A 770 -20.95 6.94 -19.51
N THR A 771 -19.89 7.30 -20.24
CA THR A 771 -19.37 6.49 -21.35
C THR A 771 -17.87 6.28 -21.19
N GLY A 772 -17.27 5.52 -22.12
CA GLY A 772 -15.84 5.24 -22.17
C GLY A 772 -14.97 6.44 -22.51
N GLY A 773 -13.67 6.27 -22.43
CA GLY A 773 -12.66 7.29 -22.72
C GLY A 773 -11.30 6.68 -23.04
N LEU A 774 -10.43 7.50 -23.63
CA LEU A 774 -9.03 7.16 -23.89
C LEU A 774 -8.14 7.80 -22.83
N ASN A 775 -8.14 7.20 -21.63
CA ASN A 775 -7.36 7.70 -20.51
C ASN A 775 -5.85 7.54 -20.75
N CYS A 776 -5.07 8.53 -20.38
CA CYS A 776 -3.62 8.49 -20.53
C CYS A 776 -2.90 8.72 -19.22
N MET A 777 -1.71 8.14 -19.13
CA MET A 777 -0.70 8.40 -18.10
C MET A 777 0.54 8.95 -18.79
N ILE A 778 1.14 9.98 -18.21
CA ILE A 778 2.38 10.59 -18.69
C ILE A 778 3.42 10.37 -17.61
N ALA A 779 4.50 9.68 -17.96
CA ALA A 779 5.62 9.43 -17.06
C ALA A 779 6.90 10.05 -17.66
N ASP A 780 7.40 11.06 -16.99
CA ASP A 780 8.68 11.69 -17.30
C ASP A 780 9.82 11.08 -16.48
N SER A 781 11.02 11.61 -16.63
CA SER A 781 12.21 11.10 -15.95
C SER A 781 12.22 11.33 -14.42
N THR A 782 11.27 12.12 -13.87
CA THR A 782 11.13 12.30 -12.43
C THR A 782 10.32 11.18 -11.78
N ALA A 783 9.55 10.42 -12.55
CA ALA A 783 8.72 9.34 -12.04
C ALA A 783 9.59 8.20 -11.43
N LEU A 784 9.15 7.63 -10.31
CA LEU A 784 9.77 6.45 -9.71
C LEU A 784 9.35 5.19 -10.49
N PRO A 785 10.26 4.53 -11.23
CA PRO A 785 9.90 3.44 -12.13
C PRO A 785 9.12 2.31 -11.45
N GLU A 786 9.56 1.88 -10.26
CA GLU A 786 8.97 0.78 -9.51
C GLU A 786 7.53 1.06 -9.10
N GLN A 787 7.24 2.27 -8.65
CA GLN A 787 5.88 2.69 -8.31
C GLN A 787 5.02 2.86 -9.57
N THR A 788 5.56 3.55 -10.58
CA THR A 788 4.85 3.82 -11.83
C THR A 788 4.46 2.53 -12.56
N VAL A 789 5.34 1.52 -12.61
CA VAL A 789 5.04 0.22 -13.23
C VAL A 789 3.92 -0.51 -12.48
N ARG A 790 3.88 -0.45 -11.13
CA ARG A 790 2.76 -1.00 -10.36
C ARG A 790 1.45 -0.29 -10.69
N ASP A 791 1.48 1.04 -10.76
CA ASP A 791 0.31 1.86 -11.09
C ASP A 791 -0.17 1.59 -12.54
N ILE A 792 0.75 1.39 -13.48
CA ILE A 792 0.44 1.00 -14.87
C ILE A 792 -0.27 -0.35 -14.89
N ILE A 793 0.27 -1.38 -14.21
CA ILE A 793 -0.32 -2.72 -14.16
C ILE A 793 -1.73 -2.67 -13.58
N THR A 794 -1.89 -2.00 -12.44
CA THR A 794 -3.20 -1.84 -11.79
C THR A 794 -4.18 -1.11 -12.69
N SER A 795 -3.77 0.02 -13.27
CA SER A 795 -4.66 0.86 -14.07
C SER A 795 -5.00 0.26 -15.44
N ALA A 796 -4.07 -0.44 -16.10
CA ALA A 796 -4.30 -0.99 -17.41
C ALA A 796 -4.94 -2.38 -17.41
N PHE A 797 -4.64 -3.23 -16.42
CA PHE A 797 -4.93 -4.66 -16.49
C PHE A 797 -5.86 -5.20 -15.41
N GLN A 798 -6.06 -4.50 -14.29
CA GLN A 798 -7.03 -4.90 -13.28
C GLN A 798 -8.43 -5.03 -13.90
N SER A 799 -9.25 -6.01 -13.46
CA SER A 799 -10.53 -6.39 -14.07
C SER A 799 -10.41 -6.74 -15.58
N ALA A 800 -9.27 -7.29 -16.03
CA ALA A 800 -8.93 -7.50 -17.44
C ALA A 800 -9.04 -6.20 -18.28
N GLY A 801 -8.69 -5.04 -17.71
CA GLY A 801 -8.78 -3.74 -18.38
C GLY A 801 -10.21 -3.26 -18.68
N GLN A 802 -11.24 -3.90 -18.13
CA GLN A 802 -12.65 -3.63 -18.40
C GLN A 802 -13.23 -2.54 -17.48
N ARG A 803 -12.52 -1.40 -17.38
CA ARG A 803 -12.96 -0.22 -16.63
C ARG A 803 -12.97 1.01 -17.52
N CYS A 804 -13.96 1.88 -17.35
CA CYS A 804 -14.00 3.18 -18.03
C CYS A 804 -12.81 4.08 -17.65
N SER A 805 -12.24 3.87 -16.48
CA SER A 805 -11.06 4.57 -15.95
C SER A 805 -9.73 3.86 -16.27
N ALA A 806 -9.73 2.71 -16.99
CA ALA A 806 -8.51 1.98 -17.29
C ALA A 806 -7.54 2.79 -18.15
N LEU A 807 -6.26 2.67 -17.87
CA LEU A 807 -5.20 3.28 -18.66
C LEU A 807 -5.17 2.67 -20.07
N ARG A 808 -5.34 3.53 -21.09
CA ARG A 808 -5.34 3.11 -22.49
C ARG A 808 -4.07 3.51 -23.21
N VAL A 809 -3.50 4.67 -22.86
CA VAL A 809 -2.30 5.21 -23.50
C VAL A 809 -1.29 5.64 -22.44
N LEU A 810 -0.12 5.03 -22.48
CA LEU A 810 1.03 5.40 -21.68
C LEU A 810 1.99 6.23 -22.52
N TYR A 811 2.29 7.45 -22.09
CA TYR A 811 3.34 8.28 -22.65
C TYR A 811 4.58 8.19 -21.76
N LEU A 812 5.70 7.78 -22.35
CA LEU A 812 6.99 7.71 -21.65
C LEU A 812 7.96 8.73 -22.25
N GLN A 813 8.64 9.48 -21.39
CA GLN A 813 9.78 10.30 -21.85
C GLN A 813 10.85 9.37 -22.43
N LYS A 814 11.40 9.75 -23.58
CA LYS A 814 12.28 8.92 -24.41
C LYS A 814 13.51 8.41 -23.64
N ASP A 815 14.08 9.27 -22.78
CA ASP A 815 15.29 8.95 -22.00
C ASP A 815 15.11 7.80 -21.01
N VAL A 816 13.88 7.55 -20.54
CA VAL A 816 13.55 6.51 -19.56
C VAL A 816 12.66 5.40 -20.13
N ALA A 817 12.22 5.51 -21.38
CA ALA A 817 11.24 4.59 -21.98
C ALA A 817 11.71 3.12 -21.98
N GLU A 818 12.96 2.83 -22.37
CA GLU A 818 13.48 1.46 -22.46
C GLU A 818 13.56 0.78 -21.09
N PRO A 819 14.17 1.38 -20.03
CA PRO A 819 14.14 0.80 -18.68
C PRO A 819 12.73 0.56 -18.15
N PHE A 820 11.79 1.51 -18.39
CA PHE A 820 10.39 1.34 -17.98
C PHE A 820 9.73 0.14 -18.66
N LEU A 821 9.88 0.00 -19.97
CA LEU A 821 9.30 -1.11 -20.74
C LEU A 821 9.89 -2.46 -20.34
N ASN A 822 11.19 -2.54 -20.04
CA ASN A 822 11.83 -3.74 -19.55
C ASN A 822 11.27 -4.14 -18.18
N MET A 823 11.16 -3.19 -17.26
CA MET A 823 10.56 -3.43 -15.94
C MET A 823 9.08 -3.83 -16.06
N LEU A 824 8.30 -3.14 -16.92
CA LEU A 824 6.90 -3.47 -17.17
C LEU A 824 6.74 -4.91 -17.71
N ASN A 825 7.58 -5.31 -18.65
CA ASN A 825 7.58 -6.68 -19.16
C ASN A 825 7.87 -7.71 -18.07
N GLY A 826 8.89 -7.48 -17.25
CA GLY A 826 9.21 -8.37 -16.12
C GLY A 826 8.08 -8.46 -15.10
N ALA A 827 7.44 -7.34 -14.79
CA ALA A 827 6.31 -7.28 -13.87
C ALA A 827 5.05 -7.96 -14.43
N MET A 828 4.77 -7.79 -15.74
CA MET A 828 3.68 -8.49 -16.42
C MET A 828 3.88 -10.00 -16.38
N ASN A 829 5.09 -10.49 -16.61
CA ASN A 829 5.40 -11.93 -16.57
C ASN A 829 5.21 -12.56 -15.18
N ALA A 830 5.11 -11.77 -14.13
CA ALA A 830 4.83 -12.23 -12.77
C ALA A 830 3.32 -12.31 -12.45
N LEU A 831 2.44 -11.90 -13.37
CA LEU A 831 0.98 -11.94 -13.18
C LEU A 831 0.41 -13.33 -13.43
N GLU A 832 -0.59 -13.70 -12.64
CA GLU A 832 -1.37 -14.94 -12.79
C GLU A 832 -2.71 -14.65 -13.48
N ILE A 833 -2.90 -15.23 -14.66
CA ILE A 833 -4.16 -15.15 -15.42
C ILE A 833 -4.93 -16.45 -15.18
N GLY A 834 -6.18 -16.37 -14.74
CA GLY A 834 -6.92 -17.59 -14.47
C GLY A 834 -8.29 -17.41 -13.85
N ASN A 835 -8.75 -18.47 -13.16
CA ASN A 835 -10.06 -18.50 -12.51
C ASN A 835 -10.15 -17.43 -11.39
N PRO A 836 -11.07 -16.47 -11.50
CA PRO A 836 -11.28 -15.42 -10.48
C PRO A 836 -11.65 -15.94 -9.09
N TRP A 837 -12.04 -17.21 -8.98
CA TRP A 837 -12.31 -17.85 -7.68
C TRP A 837 -11.07 -17.98 -6.81
N TRP A 838 -9.87 -18.02 -7.38
CA TRP A 838 -8.63 -18.19 -6.63
C TRP A 838 -8.00 -16.86 -6.24
N LEU A 839 -7.53 -16.75 -4.99
CA LEU A 839 -6.85 -15.55 -4.50
C LEU A 839 -5.56 -15.23 -5.27
N SER A 840 -4.93 -16.24 -5.87
CA SER A 840 -3.72 -16.09 -6.69
C SER A 840 -3.97 -15.44 -8.05
N THR A 841 -5.21 -15.35 -8.51
CA THR A 841 -5.54 -14.78 -9.82
C THR A 841 -5.52 -13.25 -9.76
N ASP A 842 -4.66 -12.66 -10.60
CA ASP A 842 -4.56 -11.20 -10.77
C ASP A 842 -5.54 -10.72 -11.85
N ILE A 843 -5.67 -11.50 -12.93
CA ILE A 843 -6.44 -11.11 -14.10
C ILE A 843 -7.41 -12.24 -14.47
N GLY A 844 -8.69 -11.92 -14.43
CA GLY A 844 -9.78 -12.78 -14.84
C GLY A 844 -10.05 -12.72 -16.35
N PRO A 845 -11.14 -13.36 -16.81
CA PRO A 845 -11.57 -13.32 -18.22
C PRO A 845 -12.18 -11.96 -18.59
N VAL A 846 -12.29 -11.69 -19.88
CA VAL A 846 -13.23 -10.68 -20.41
C VAL A 846 -14.65 -11.25 -20.39
N ILE A 847 -15.66 -10.37 -20.45
CA ILE A 847 -17.04 -10.70 -20.09
C ILE A 847 -17.69 -11.76 -21.01
N ASP A 848 -17.43 -11.70 -22.30
CA ASP A 848 -18.08 -12.58 -23.29
C ASP A 848 -17.24 -12.79 -24.56
N GLN A 849 -17.73 -13.64 -25.45
CA GLN A 849 -17.07 -13.95 -26.71
C GLN A 849 -16.97 -12.72 -27.65
N THR A 850 -17.95 -11.82 -27.62
CA THR A 850 -17.93 -10.61 -28.45
C THR A 850 -16.79 -9.67 -28.05
N ALA A 851 -16.62 -9.47 -26.75
CA ALA A 851 -15.50 -8.69 -26.20
C ALA A 851 -14.15 -9.36 -26.54
N HIS A 852 -14.05 -10.69 -26.32
CA HIS A 852 -12.87 -11.47 -26.63
C HIS A 852 -12.45 -11.31 -28.10
N ASP A 853 -13.39 -11.48 -29.03
CA ASP A 853 -13.10 -11.44 -30.47
C ASP A 853 -12.67 -10.04 -30.94
N LYS A 854 -13.34 -8.98 -30.41
CA LYS A 854 -13.00 -7.59 -30.70
C LYS A 854 -11.57 -7.26 -30.27
N ILE A 855 -11.21 -7.61 -29.04
CA ILE A 855 -9.91 -7.31 -28.47
C ILE A 855 -8.82 -8.13 -29.15
N SER A 856 -9.07 -9.42 -29.37
CA SER A 856 -8.12 -10.32 -30.08
C SER A 856 -7.84 -9.88 -31.51
N LYS A 857 -8.86 -9.38 -32.20
CA LYS A 857 -8.70 -8.81 -33.57
C LYS A 857 -7.79 -7.58 -33.54
N HIS A 858 -7.93 -6.68 -32.57
CA HIS A 858 -7.08 -5.50 -32.46
C HIS A 858 -5.61 -5.88 -32.19
N ILE A 859 -5.37 -6.82 -31.26
CA ILE A 859 -4.02 -7.33 -30.97
C ILE A 859 -3.42 -8.00 -32.20
N ALA A 860 -4.18 -8.83 -32.92
CA ALA A 860 -3.72 -9.50 -34.12
C ALA A 860 -3.33 -8.53 -35.26
N ALA A 861 -4.09 -7.44 -35.43
CA ALA A 861 -3.76 -6.37 -36.37
C ALA A 861 -2.44 -5.69 -36.00
N ALA A 862 -2.28 -5.31 -34.75
CA ALA A 862 -1.03 -4.70 -34.26
C ALA A 862 0.18 -5.64 -34.39
N LYS A 863 -0.02 -6.94 -34.17
CA LYS A 863 1.01 -7.97 -34.39
C LYS A 863 1.41 -8.06 -35.85
N ALA A 864 0.44 -8.08 -36.78
CA ALA A 864 0.69 -8.13 -38.23
C ALA A 864 1.45 -6.89 -38.72
N GLU A 865 1.25 -5.73 -38.09
CA GLU A 865 1.93 -4.48 -38.39
C GLU A 865 3.27 -4.32 -37.65
N GLY A 866 3.68 -5.28 -36.85
CA GLY A 866 4.93 -5.25 -36.08
C GLY A 866 4.92 -4.23 -34.88
N ARG A 867 3.74 -3.83 -34.42
CA ARG A 867 3.55 -2.88 -33.30
C ARG A 867 3.33 -3.54 -31.95
N LEU A 868 3.06 -4.85 -31.90
CA LEU A 868 2.92 -5.59 -30.65
C LEU A 868 4.30 -5.73 -29.99
N LEU A 869 4.46 -5.17 -28.79
CA LEU A 869 5.69 -5.23 -28.01
C LEU A 869 5.73 -6.47 -27.11
N MET A 870 4.63 -6.77 -26.43
CA MET A 870 4.50 -7.92 -25.53
C MET A 870 3.04 -8.36 -25.41
N GLN A 871 2.84 -9.65 -25.11
CA GLN A 871 1.54 -10.25 -24.79
C GLN A 871 1.75 -11.49 -23.93
N LEU A 872 0.97 -11.62 -22.85
CA LEU A 872 1.00 -12.80 -22.01
C LEU A 872 0.16 -13.96 -22.60
N GLU A 873 0.55 -15.19 -22.27
CA GLU A 873 -0.23 -16.40 -22.59
C GLU A 873 -1.45 -16.50 -21.66
N THR A 874 -2.49 -17.21 -22.13
CA THR A 874 -3.76 -17.37 -21.41
C THR A 874 -4.14 -18.82 -21.28
N PRO A 875 -5.01 -19.19 -20.32
CA PRO A 875 -5.70 -20.49 -20.33
C PRO A 875 -6.49 -20.72 -21.63
N ASP A 876 -6.60 -21.97 -22.05
CA ASP A 876 -7.29 -22.37 -23.30
C ASP A 876 -8.83 -22.30 -23.19
N ASP A 877 -9.39 -22.52 -21.97
CA ASP A 877 -10.84 -22.46 -21.70
C ASP A 877 -11.21 -21.09 -21.12
N GLY A 878 -12.42 -20.61 -21.41
CA GLY A 878 -12.92 -19.30 -20.99
C GLY A 878 -12.68 -18.20 -22.03
N HIS A 879 -13.09 -16.99 -21.67
CA HIS A 879 -12.94 -15.77 -22.49
C HIS A 879 -11.70 -14.98 -22.05
N PHE A 880 -10.54 -15.61 -22.01
CA PHE A 880 -9.31 -14.96 -21.57
C PHE A 880 -8.62 -14.23 -22.73
N VAL A 881 -8.15 -13.01 -22.47
CA VAL A 881 -7.26 -12.25 -23.35
C VAL A 881 -6.02 -11.89 -22.53
N GLY A 882 -4.86 -12.27 -23.03
CA GLY A 882 -3.59 -11.94 -22.36
C GLY A 882 -3.30 -10.44 -22.41
N PRO A 883 -2.93 -9.81 -21.29
CA PRO A 883 -2.41 -8.45 -21.29
C PRO A 883 -1.42 -8.20 -22.40
N ALA A 884 -1.67 -7.13 -23.16
CA ALA A 884 -0.86 -6.80 -24.34
C ALA A 884 -0.41 -5.34 -24.30
N VAL A 885 0.81 -5.09 -24.80
CA VAL A 885 1.38 -3.75 -24.96
C VAL A 885 1.67 -3.50 -26.43
N ILE A 886 1.10 -2.43 -26.96
CA ILE A 886 1.14 -2.08 -28.38
C ILE A 886 1.79 -0.71 -28.56
N LYS A 887 2.77 -0.60 -29.43
CA LYS A 887 3.40 0.68 -29.78
C LYS A 887 2.50 1.50 -30.70
N VAL A 888 2.35 2.79 -30.37
CA VAL A 888 1.62 3.80 -31.17
C VAL A 888 2.43 5.09 -31.26
N GLY A 889 2.07 5.97 -32.17
CA GLY A 889 2.65 7.32 -32.27
C GLY A 889 2.04 8.30 -31.26
N GLY A 890 0.83 8.01 -30.77
CA GLY A 890 0.10 8.80 -29.81
C GLY A 890 -1.39 8.44 -29.79
N ILE A 891 -2.18 9.16 -28.98
CA ILE A 891 -3.62 8.92 -28.80
C ILE A 891 -4.40 9.01 -30.12
N ASN A 892 -3.94 9.84 -31.08
CA ASN A 892 -4.59 10.00 -32.38
C ASN A 892 -4.55 8.76 -33.27
N ASP A 893 -3.73 7.75 -32.94
CA ASP A 893 -3.68 6.47 -33.65
C ASP A 893 -4.82 5.52 -33.21
N LEU A 894 -5.58 5.91 -32.20
CA LEU A 894 -6.69 5.13 -31.66
C LEU A 894 -8.04 5.72 -32.13
N GLU A 895 -8.76 4.96 -32.93
CA GLU A 895 -10.10 5.34 -33.42
C GLU A 895 -11.20 5.11 -32.40
N GLU A 896 -11.00 4.13 -31.49
CA GLU A 896 -11.96 3.78 -30.46
C GLU A 896 -11.27 3.25 -29.19
N GLU A 897 -11.99 3.21 -28.09
CA GLU A 897 -11.55 2.54 -26.86
C GLU A 897 -11.55 1.03 -27.05
N ILE A 898 -10.41 0.39 -26.73
CA ILE A 898 -10.31 -1.08 -26.64
C ILE A 898 -10.57 -1.48 -25.19
N PHE A 899 -11.80 -1.93 -24.92
CA PHE A 899 -12.28 -2.21 -23.56
C PHE A 899 -11.83 -3.59 -23.08
N GLY A 900 -10.50 -3.73 -22.85
CA GLY A 900 -9.85 -4.96 -22.46
C GLY A 900 -8.42 -4.73 -21.99
N PRO A 901 -7.63 -5.80 -21.72
CA PRO A 901 -6.29 -5.70 -21.15
C PRO A 901 -5.25 -5.31 -22.19
N VAL A 902 -5.44 -4.18 -22.83
CA VAL A 902 -4.55 -3.66 -23.90
C VAL A 902 -4.06 -2.26 -23.54
N LEU A 903 -2.76 -2.11 -23.41
CA LEU A 903 -2.06 -0.86 -23.19
C LEU A 903 -1.36 -0.41 -24.46
N HIS A 904 -1.59 0.84 -24.88
CA HIS A 904 -0.85 1.47 -25.97
C HIS A 904 0.26 2.35 -25.40
N VAL A 905 1.43 2.33 -26.01
CA VAL A 905 2.60 3.09 -25.54
C VAL A 905 3.13 3.98 -26.64
N ALA A 906 3.28 5.26 -26.31
CA ALA A 906 3.94 6.27 -27.12
C ALA A 906 5.11 6.90 -26.33
N THR A 907 6.08 7.50 -27.04
CA THR A 907 7.18 8.23 -26.43
C THR A 907 7.12 9.70 -26.79
N PHE A 908 7.58 10.57 -25.87
CA PHE A 908 7.75 12.00 -26.10
C PHE A 908 9.17 12.45 -25.75
N GLU A 909 9.57 13.61 -26.26
CA GLU A 909 10.89 14.22 -26.00
C GLU A 909 10.93 14.92 -24.65
#